data_d160173ef6979cfde94c05dcf2399097
#
_entry.id   d160173ef6979cfde94c05dcf2399097
#
_cell.length_a   1.000
_cell.length_b   1.000
_cell.length_c   1.000
_cell.angle_alpha   90.00
_cell.angle_beta   90.00
_cell.angle_gamma   90.00
#
_symmetry.space_group_name_H-M   'P 1'
#
loop_
_entity.id
_entity.type
_entity.pdbx_description
1 polymer ?
#
loop_
_entity_poly.entity_id
_entity_poly.type
_entity_poly.pdbx_seq_one_letter_code
_entity_poly.pdbx_strand_id
1 'polypeptide(L)'
;VKISASYPGASALTVSQAVATPIEQEINGTPGMLYMESNSSNSGGFSATVTFDVSADPDLAAVEIQNRIKLAESRLPAEVIQNGISVEKQAPSQLMTICLTSNDPKFDEIYLSNFATINVLDLLRRIPGVGRVSNIGSRYYAMQIWAMPDKLANFGLTVQDLQNALKDQNRESAAGVLGQQPVQGLDITIPITTQGRLSSAKQFEDIVVRANANGSIIRLRDVARVSLEASSYSTESGINGENAAVLGIYMLPGANAMEVADNVKKAMEEISANFPEGMSYEIPFDMTTYISESIHEVYKTLFEALVLVVLVVFLSLQSWRATLIPVVAVPISLIGTFGFMLIFGFSLNILTLLGLILAIGIVVDDAIVVVENVEHLMETEKLSPYEATKKAMNGLASALIATSLVLCAVFVPVSFLSGITGQLYRQFTITIAVSVLLSTVVALTLSPVMCSLILKPDSGKKKNIVFRKINEWLNISNHKYIGVISRVIKHPRRLMSAFGMVLIAIFIIHRLIPTSFLPVEDQGYFKVELELPEGSTLERTRIVTDRAVQYLEQNPYVAYVQNVTGSSPRVGSNQARSELTVILKPWEERKNTTINKIMEKVEKDLREYPECRVYLSTPPVIPGLGTSGGFEMQLEARGEATFENLVQAADTLMYYAQKRKELTGLSSSLQSEIPQLYFDVDRDKVKMLGVPLADVFSTMKAYTGSVYVNDFNMFNRIYKVYIQAEAPYREHKENINLFFVKAANGAMVPLTSLGNASYTTGPGSIKRFNMFTTAVILGSAAQGYSSGQAMEIMEQIAREHLPDNIGVEWSGLSYQEKKAGGQTGLVLTLVFLFVFLFLAAQYESWTVPIAVLLSLPVAALGAYLGVAVCGLENDIYFQIGLVMLVGLAAKNAILIVEFAKVQVDNGGDLVQSAIHAAQLRFRPILMTSLAFVLGMLPMVLASGPGSA
;
A
#
# COMPACT_ATOMS: atom_id res chain seq x y z
N VAL A 1 4.12 -8.29 -9.64
CA VAL A 1 3.66 -9.61 -10.06
C VAL A 1 3.98 -10.61 -8.97
N LYS A 2 2.99 -11.43 -8.59
CA LYS A 2 3.17 -12.49 -7.59
C LYS A 2 3.25 -13.86 -8.25
N ILE A 3 4.23 -14.66 -7.83
CA ILE A 3 4.46 -16.02 -8.25
C ILE A 3 4.22 -16.92 -7.04
N SER A 4 3.52 -18.03 -7.21
CA SER A 4 3.31 -19.00 -6.13
C SER A 4 3.47 -20.42 -6.66
N ALA A 5 4.14 -21.27 -5.89
CA ALA A 5 4.33 -22.69 -6.19
C ALA A 5 4.28 -23.50 -4.88
N SER A 6 4.03 -24.80 -4.99
CA SER A 6 3.98 -25.68 -3.81
C SER A 6 4.77 -26.96 -4.05
N TYR A 7 5.63 -27.28 -3.10
CA TYR A 7 6.39 -28.53 -3.01
C TYR A 7 6.06 -29.23 -1.68
N PRO A 8 4.90 -29.89 -1.55
CA PRO A 8 4.44 -30.44 -0.31
C PRO A 8 5.44 -31.41 0.33
N GLY A 9 5.64 -31.27 1.65
CA GLY A 9 6.60 -32.10 2.41
C GLY A 9 8.06 -31.70 2.27
N ALA A 10 8.39 -30.66 1.49
CA ALA A 10 9.76 -30.14 1.43
C ALA A 10 10.03 -29.13 2.54
N SER A 11 11.25 -29.15 3.10
CA SER A 11 11.72 -28.11 4.05
C SER A 11 11.95 -26.77 3.35
N ALA A 12 12.00 -25.69 4.11
CA ALA A 12 12.30 -24.35 3.59
C ALA A 12 13.60 -24.32 2.80
N LEU A 13 14.64 -25.04 3.26
CA LEU A 13 15.90 -25.14 2.56
C LEU A 13 15.75 -25.84 1.21
N THR A 14 15.03 -26.97 1.18
CA THR A 14 14.76 -27.71 -0.05
C THR A 14 13.95 -26.88 -1.03
N VAL A 15 12.92 -26.17 -0.57
CA VAL A 15 12.12 -25.28 -1.43
C VAL A 15 12.98 -24.15 -1.97
N SER A 16 13.84 -23.54 -1.12
CA SER A 16 14.75 -22.47 -1.54
C SER A 16 15.73 -22.91 -2.63
N GLN A 17 16.29 -24.10 -2.49
CA GLN A 17 17.27 -24.62 -3.44
C GLN A 17 16.65 -25.18 -4.71
N ALA A 18 15.55 -25.96 -4.60
CA ALA A 18 14.97 -26.70 -5.72
C ALA A 18 13.87 -25.93 -6.45
N VAL A 19 13.26 -24.92 -5.84
CA VAL A 19 12.15 -24.16 -6.44
C VAL A 19 12.50 -22.70 -6.59
N ALA A 20 12.90 -22.03 -5.50
CA ALA A 20 13.17 -20.60 -5.53
C ALA A 20 14.34 -20.26 -6.46
N THR A 21 15.50 -20.90 -6.26
CA THR A 21 16.71 -20.61 -7.04
C THR A 21 16.53 -20.74 -8.55
N PRO A 22 15.94 -21.82 -9.10
CA PRO A 22 15.72 -21.92 -10.55
C PRO A 22 14.76 -20.84 -11.08
N ILE A 23 13.69 -20.52 -10.34
CA ILE A 23 12.72 -19.51 -10.75
C ILE A 23 13.36 -18.13 -10.72
N GLU A 24 14.02 -17.76 -9.63
CA GLU A 24 14.66 -16.45 -9.46
C GLU A 24 15.74 -16.17 -10.49
N GLN A 25 16.55 -17.19 -10.84
CA GLN A 25 17.58 -17.08 -11.87
C GLN A 25 17.01 -16.69 -13.24
N GLU A 26 15.85 -17.25 -13.60
CA GLU A 26 15.24 -16.95 -14.89
C GLU A 26 14.50 -15.61 -14.88
N ILE A 27 13.83 -15.25 -13.81
CA ILE A 27 13.08 -13.99 -13.73
C ILE A 27 13.98 -12.77 -13.47
N ASN A 28 15.20 -12.98 -12.98
CA ASN A 28 16.15 -11.89 -12.75
C ASN A 28 16.46 -11.14 -14.05
N GLY A 29 16.50 -9.82 -13.98
CA GLY A 29 16.73 -8.96 -15.13
C GLY A 29 15.51 -8.84 -16.08
N THR A 30 14.30 -9.09 -15.59
CA THR A 30 13.07 -8.76 -16.33
C THR A 30 12.99 -7.25 -16.55
N PRO A 31 12.68 -6.77 -17.79
CA PRO A 31 12.61 -5.33 -18.05
C PRO A 31 11.67 -4.59 -17.10
N GLY A 32 12.13 -3.46 -16.57
CA GLY A 32 11.36 -2.65 -15.62
C GLY A 32 11.31 -3.18 -14.19
N MET A 33 11.95 -4.31 -13.87
CA MET A 33 12.04 -4.85 -12.53
C MET A 33 12.90 -3.94 -11.64
N LEU A 34 12.43 -3.61 -10.45
CA LEU A 34 13.19 -2.89 -9.42
C LEU A 34 13.90 -3.86 -8.49
N TYR A 35 13.16 -4.80 -7.92
CA TYR A 35 13.68 -5.87 -7.05
C TYR A 35 12.69 -7.04 -6.99
N MET A 36 13.14 -8.16 -6.47
CA MET A 36 12.32 -9.31 -6.16
C MET A 36 12.55 -9.80 -4.75
N GLU A 37 11.48 -10.22 -4.12
CA GLU A 37 11.46 -10.84 -2.80
C GLU A 37 10.85 -12.21 -2.90
N SER A 38 11.45 -13.21 -2.28
CA SER A 38 10.88 -14.55 -2.22
C SER A 38 10.86 -15.10 -0.80
N ASN A 39 9.95 -16.03 -0.57
CA ASN A 39 9.82 -16.74 0.69
C ASN A 39 9.61 -18.23 0.42
N SER A 40 10.40 -19.06 1.08
CA SER A 40 10.32 -20.52 1.07
C SER A 40 10.00 -20.99 2.48
N SER A 41 8.94 -21.79 2.68
CA SER A 41 8.47 -22.23 4.00
C SER A 41 8.62 -23.73 4.22
N ASN A 42 8.69 -24.14 5.48
CA ASN A 42 8.68 -25.56 5.87
C ASN A 42 7.35 -26.30 5.56
N SER A 43 6.31 -25.56 5.18
CA SER A 43 5.08 -26.17 4.64
C SER A 43 5.20 -26.57 3.16
N GLY A 44 6.37 -26.40 2.55
CA GLY A 44 6.60 -26.64 1.13
C GLY A 44 6.10 -25.50 0.22
N GLY A 45 5.67 -24.37 0.77
CA GLY A 45 5.20 -23.21 0.01
C GLY A 45 6.36 -22.36 -0.50
N PHE A 46 6.26 -21.93 -1.76
CA PHE A 46 7.09 -20.89 -2.36
C PHE A 46 6.23 -19.73 -2.82
N SER A 47 6.63 -18.53 -2.49
CA SER A 47 6.05 -17.31 -3.04
C SER A 47 7.14 -16.31 -3.38
N ALA A 48 7.02 -15.65 -4.54
CA ALA A 48 7.88 -14.54 -4.91
C ALA A 48 7.05 -13.35 -5.37
N THR A 49 7.48 -12.15 -4.99
CA THR A 49 6.91 -10.89 -5.44
C THR A 49 7.97 -10.14 -6.25
N VAL A 50 7.66 -9.84 -7.48
CA VAL A 50 8.50 -9.03 -8.37
C VAL A 50 7.90 -7.65 -8.45
N THR A 51 8.64 -6.66 -7.99
CA THR A 51 8.25 -5.25 -7.97
C THR A 51 8.81 -4.57 -9.20
N PHE A 52 7.93 -3.87 -9.92
CA PHE A 52 8.26 -3.15 -11.16
C PHE A 52 8.22 -1.64 -10.95
N ASP A 53 8.91 -0.93 -11.82
CA ASP A 53 8.79 0.53 -11.90
C ASP A 53 7.35 0.92 -12.27
N VAL A 54 6.90 2.08 -11.81
CA VAL A 54 5.53 2.61 -12.04
C VAL A 54 5.23 2.81 -13.53
N SER A 55 6.26 2.97 -14.36
CA SER A 55 6.13 3.10 -15.82
C SER A 55 5.92 1.76 -16.54
N ALA A 56 6.14 0.63 -15.87
CA ALA A 56 6.00 -0.69 -16.47
C ALA A 56 4.52 -1.08 -16.66
N ASP A 57 4.20 -1.67 -17.80
CA ASP A 57 2.88 -2.22 -18.07
C ASP A 57 2.70 -3.53 -17.28
N PRO A 58 1.68 -3.61 -16.37
CA PRO A 58 1.48 -4.80 -15.54
C PRO A 58 1.13 -6.06 -16.33
N ASP A 59 0.50 -5.92 -17.51
CA ASP A 59 0.11 -7.05 -18.35
C ASP A 59 1.33 -7.64 -19.05
N LEU A 60 2.15 -6.79 -19.64
CA LEU A 60 3.41 -7.22 -20.27
C LEU A 60 4.37 -7.81 -19.24
N ALA A 61 4.47 -7.19 -18.04
CA ALA A 61 5.30 -7.70 -16.96
C ALA A 61 4.88 -9.12 -16.52
N ALA A 62 3.58 -9.38 -16.38
CA ALA A 62 3.08 -10.71 -16.01
C ALA A 62 3.35 -11.74 -17.10
N VAL A 63 3.15 -11.39 -18.38
CA VAL A 63 3.44 -12.26 -19.52
C VAL A 63 4.94 -12.59 -19.60
N GLU A 64 5.80 -11.59 -19.42
CA GLU A 64 7.25 -11.78 -19.44
C GLU A 64 7.72 -12.72 -18.31
N ILE A 65 7.21 -12.51 -17.09
CA ILE A 65 7.48 -13.41 -15.95
C ILE A 65 7.01 -14.83 -16.26
N GLN A 66 5.81 -14.99 -16.82
CA GLN A 66 5.28 -16.32 -17.16
C GLN A 66 6.13 -17.02 -18.21
N ASN A 67 6.60 -16.30 -19.22
CA ASN A 67 7.50 -16.85 -20.24
C ASN A 67 8.83 -17.30 -19.64
N ARG A 68 9.41 -16.51 -18.72
CA ARG A 68 10.66 -16.85 -18.03
C ARG A 68 10.52 -18.04 -17.09
N ILE A 69 9.39 -18.18 -16.39
CA ILE A 69 9.11 -19.32 -15.53
C ILE A 69 9.07 -20.62 -16.35
N LYS A 70 8.54 -20.59 -17.59
CA LYS A 70 8.58 -21.78 -18.48
C LYS A 70 9.99 -22.27 -18.78
N LEU A 71 10.98 -21.38 -18.80
CA LEU A 71 12.38 -21.79 -18.96
C LEU A 71 12.90 -22.51 -17.71
N ALA A 72 12.42 -22.11 -16.52
CA ALA A 72 12.78 -22.75 -15.26
C ALA A 72 12.14 -24.14 -15.09
N GLU A 73 10.99 -24.42 -15.71
CA GLU A 73 10.22 -25.68 -15.52
C GLU A 73 11.05 -26.95 -15.71
N SER A 74 12.01 -26.95 -16.65
CA SER A 74 12.89 -28.09 -16.88
C SER A 74 13.82 -28.47 -15.71
N ARG A 75 14.02 -27.53 -14.78
CA ARG A 75 14.87 -27.68 -13.59
C ARG A 75 14.10 -27.85 -12.30
N LEU A 76 12.76 -27.75 -12.37
CA LEU A 76 11.89 -27.86 -11.21
C LEU A 76 11.51 -29.32 -10.93
N PRO A 77 11.27 -29.67 -9.65
CA PRO A 77 10.72 -30.99 -9.29
C PRO A 77 9.38 -31.27 -9.98
N ALA A 78 9.18 -32.52 -10.39
CA ALA A 78 7.97 -32.92 -11.10
C ALA A 78 6.68 -32.61 -10.32
N GLU A 79 6.69 -32.73 -9.01
CA GLU A 79 5.55 -32.43 -8.14
C GLU A 79 5.19 -30.94 -8.15
N VAL A 80 6.17 -30.04 -8.27
CA VAL A 80 5.94 -28.60 -8.37
C VAL A 80 5.22 -28.28 -9.67
N ILE A 81 5.65 -28.91 -10.77
CA ILE A 81 5.04 -28.75 -12.08
C ILE A 81 3.61 -29.32 -12.08
N GLN A 82 3.39 -30.49 -11.48
CA GLN A 82 2.06 -31.11 -11.35
C GLN A 82 1.08 -30.29 -10.51
N ASN A 83 1.58 -29.67 -9.43
CA ASN A 83 0.76 -28.77 -8.60
C ASN A 83 0.44 -27.45 -9.30
N GLY A 84 1.23 -27.07 -10.30
CA GLY A 84 1.13 -25.84 -11.06
C GLY A 84 1.84 -24.67 -10.38
N ILE A 85 2.30 -23.73 -11.21
CA ILE A 85 2.90 -22.47 -10.80
C ILE A 85 1.95 -21.36 -11.21
N SER A 86 1.47 -20.57 -10.25
CA SER A 86 0.61 -19.44 -10.55
C SER A 86 1.43 -18.15 -10.69
N VAL A 87 1.06 -17.36 -11.70
CA VAL A 87 1.57 -16.01 -11.92
C VAL A 87 0.37 -15.08 -11.95
N GLU A 88 0.31 -14.17 -11.01
CA GLU A 88 -0.83 -13.28 -10.84
C GLU A 88 -0.40 -11.82 -10.81
N LYS A 89 -1.13 -10.98 -11.54
CA LYS A 89 -1.09 -9.54 -11.30
C LYS A 89 -1.81 -9.30 -9.98
N GLN A 90 -1.12 -8.77 -9.01
CA GLN A 90 -1.73 -8.45 -7.73
C GLN A 90 -1.82 -6.94 -7.60
N ALA A 91 -3.04 -6.42 -7.47
CA ALA A 91 -3.22 -5.12 -6.86
C ALA A 91 -2.65 -5.23 -5.44
N PRO A 92 -1.82 -4.27 -5.04
CA PRO A 92 -1.04 -4.42 -3.81
C PRO A 92 -1.89 -4.37 -2.55
N SER A 93 -3.12 -3.84 -2.62
CA SER A 93 -3.99 -3.67 -1.45
C SER A 93 -5.31 -4.41 -1.58
N GLN A 94 -5.76 -4.91 -0.46
CA GLN A 94 -7.10 -5.46 -0.28
C GLN A 94 -8.10 -4.30 -0.22
N LEU A 95 -9.17 -4.39 -1.04
CA LEU A 95 -10.24 -3.39 -1.05
C LEU A 95 -11.18 -3.57 0.13
N MET A 96 -11.63 -4.81 0.34
CA MET A 96 -12.53 -5.16 1.43
C MET A 96 -12.42 -6.62 1.82
N THR A 97 -12.96 -6.94 2.96
CA THR A 97 -13.10 -8.31 3.45
C THR A 97 -14.57 -8.63 3.62
N ILE A 98 -14.99 -9.80 3.15
CA ILE A 98 -16.32 -10.36 3.38
C ILE A 98 -16.17 -11.62 4.22
N CYS A 99 -16.81 -11.67 5.37
CA CYS A 99 -16.79 -12.81 6.29
C CYS A 99 -18.15 -13.50 6.24
N LEU A 100 -18.17 -14.79 5.92
CA LEU A 100 -19.36 -15.63 6.03
C LEU A 100 -19.29 -16.35 7.37
N THR A 101 -20.34 -16.20 8.16
CA THR A 101 -20.51 -16.80 9.49
C THR A 101 -21.78 -17.62 9.57
N SER A 102 -21.85 -18.49 10.57
CA SER A 102 -23.09 -19.23 10.84
C SER A 102 -23.23 -19.52 12.34
N ASN A 103 -24.45 -19.36 12.82
CA ASN A 103 -24.86 -19.75 14.17
C ASN A 103 -25.31 -21.23 14.27
N ASP A 104 -25.41 -21.94 13.14
CA ASP A 104 -25.79 -23.36 13.12
C ASP A 104 -24.50 -24.23 13.12
N PRO A 105 -24.31 -25.10 14.14
CA PRO A 105 -23.15 -26.00 14.22
C PRO A 105 -22.96 -26.96 13.04
N LYS A 106 -23.97 -27.10 12.18
CA LYS A 106 -23.88 -27.91 10.96
C LYS A 106 -23.00 -27.27 9.89
N PHE A 107 -22.87 -25.96 9.95
CA PHE A 107 -22.09 -25.18 9.02
C PHE A 107 -20.73 -24.83 9.65
N ASP A 108 -19.86 -25.85 9.74
CA ASP A 108 -18.51 -25.69 10.24
C ASP A 108 -17.63 -24.83 9.31
N GLU A 109 -16.41 -24.51 9.74
CA GLU A 109 -15.45 -23.72 8.98
C GLU A 109 -15.16 -24.32 7.60
N ILE A 110 -15.11 -25.67 7.51
CA ILE A 110 -14.86 -26.37 6.24
C ILE A 110 -16.05 -26.13 5.28
N TYR A 111 -17.26 -26.27 5.78
CA TYR A 111 -18.47 -26.00 5.00
C TYR A 111 -18.53 -24.54 4.55
N LEU A 112 -18.35 -23.59 5.48
CA LEU A 112 -18.37 -22.15 5.15
C LEU A 112 -17.33 -21.79 4.10
N SER A 113 -16.11 -22.31 4.23
CA SER A 113 -15.02 -22.09 3.28
C SER A 113 -15.35 -22.60 1.85
N ASN A 114 -15.96 -23.79 1.78
CA ASN A 114 -16.35 -24.37 0.51
C ASN A 114 -17.61 -23.72 -0.08
N PHE A 115 -18.59 -23.39 0.76
CA PHE A 115 -19.77 -22.64 0.33
C PHE A 115 -19.36 -21.28 -0.24
N ALA A 116 -18.49 -20.55 0.43
CA ALA A 116 -17.93 -19.29 -0.04
C ALA A 116 -17.25 -19.46 -1.41
N THR A 117 -16.47 -20.53 -1.56
CA THR A 117 -15.75 -20.81 -2.81
C THR A 117 -16.68 -21.19 -3.95
N ILE A 118 -17.72 -22.00 -3.70
CA ILE A 118 -18.62 -22.54 -4.72
C ILE A 118 -19.66 -21.48 -5.14
N ASN A 119 -20.26 -20.77 -4.18
CA ASN A 119 -21.46 -19.97 -4.41
C ASN A 119 -21.18 -18.45 -4.44
N VAL A 120 -20.07 -17.98 -3.87
CA VAL A 120 -19.80 -16.54 -3.71
C VAL A 120 -18.62 -16.09 -4.54
N LEU A 121 -17.48 -16.76 -4.39
CA LEU A 121 -16.19 -16.33 -4.92
C LEU A 121 -16.20 -16.15 -6.44
N ASP A 122 -16.77 -17.09 -7.19
CA ASP A 122 -16.80 -17.01 -8.66
C ASP A 122 -17.76 -15.93 -9.19
N LEU A 123 -18.81 -15.60 -8.45
CA LEU A 123 -19.71 -14.51 -8.80
C LEU A 123 -19.02 -13.16 -8.58
N LEU A 124 -18.32 -13.01 -7.45
CA LEU A 124 -17.57 -11.78 -7.15
C LEU A 124 -16.41 -11.55 -8.13
N ARG A 125 -15.76 -12.60 -8.61
CA ARG A 125 -14.70 -12.49 -9.63
C ARG A 125 -15.16 -11.94 -10.98
N ARG A 126 -16.46 -12.03 -11.29
CA ARG A 126 -17.02 -11.55 -12.56
C ARG A 126 -17.35 -10.06 -12.53
N ILE A 127 -17.27 -9.43 -11.37
CA ILE A 127 -17.58 -8.00 -11.21
C ILE A 127 -16.45 -7.20 -11.88
N PRO A 128 -16.81 -6.26 -12.79
CA PRO A 128 -15.82 -5.40 -13.42
C PRO A 128 -14.99 -4.65 -12.38
N GLY A 129 -13.65 -4.62 -12.58
CA GLY A 129 -12.72 -3.99 -11.66
C GLY A 129 -12.23 -4.87 -10.51
N VAL A 130 -12.86 -6.03 -10.25
CA VAL A 130 -12.32 -7.03 -9.33
C VAL A 130 -11.19 -7.78 -10.03
N GLY A 131 -9.99 -7.73 -9.45
CA GLY A 131 -8.81 -8.44 -9.96
C GLY A 131 -8.67 -9.84 -9.39
N ARG A 132 -8.92 -9.98 -8.10
CA ARG A 132 -8.82 -11.26 -7.39
C ARG A 132 -9.78 -11.32 -6.22
N VAL A 133 -10.35 -12.50 -6.01
CA VAL A 133 -11.03 -12.86 -4.75
C VAL A 133 -10.28 -14.02 -4.13
N SER A 134 -9.84 -13.89 -2.90
CA SER A 134 -9.06 -14.90 -2.18
C SER A 134 -9.80 -15.33 -0.92
N ASN A 135 -9.97 -16.61 -0.74
CA ASN A 135 -10.47 -17.17 0.51
C ASN A 135 -9.27 -17.32 1.47
N ILE A 136 -9.18 -16.45 2.46
CA ILE A 136 -8.06 -16.34 3.41
C ILE A 136 -8.27 -17.36 4.53
N GLY A 137 -7.23 -18.15 4.86
CA GLY A 137 -7.35 -19.21 5.87
C GLY A 137 -8.22 -20.39 5.40
N SER A 138 -8.42 -20.53 4.08
CA SER A 138 -9.37 -21.48 3.50
C SER A 138 -9.07 -22.95 3.80
N ARG A 139 -10.14 -23.71 4.05
CA ARG A 139 -10.16 -25.17 4.20
C ARG A 139 -10.96 -25.81 3.07
N TYR A 140 -10.34 -25.96 1.89
CA TYR A 140 -11.01 -26.58 0.73
C TYR A 140 -11.26 -28.06 0.98
N TYR A 141 -12.36 -28.60 0.44
CA TYR A 141 -12.59 -30.04 0.47
C TYR A 141 -11.47 -30.82 -0.22
N ALA A 142 -11.15 -31.95 0.35
CA ALA A 142 -10.28 -32.97 -0.22
C ALA A 142 -10.76 -34.35 0.22
N MET A 143 -10.51 -35.37 -0.61
CA MET A 143 -10.66 -36.73 -0.18
C MET A 143 -9.40 -37.14 0.59
N GLN A 144 -9.50 -37.26 1.89
CA GLN A 144 -8.40 -37.65 2.76
C GLN A 144 -8.40 -39.17 2.95
N ILE A 145 -7.27 -39.78 2.65
CA ILE A 145 -7.02 -41.21 2.86
C ILE A 145 -6.06 -41.32 4.04
N TRP A 146 -6.61 -41.56 5.21
CA TRP A 146 -5.87 -41.72 6.47
C TRP A 146 -5.33 -43.13 6.58
N ALA A 147 -4.11 -43.31 6.11
CA ALA A 147 -3.46 -44.64 6.09
C ALA A 147 -3.11 -45.13 7.52
N MET A 148 -3.26 -46.43 7.75
CA MET A 148 -2.90 -47.12 8.97
C MET A 148 -1.65 -47.98 8.73
N PRO A 149 -0.43 -47.47 9.03
CA PRO A 149 0.83 -48.15 8.69
C PRO A 149 0.98 -49.56 9.24
N ASP A 150 0.48 -49.84 10.46
CA ASP A 150 0.47 -51.14 11.10
C ASP A 150 -0.36 -52.16 10.30
N LYS A 151 -1.56 -51.75 9.84
CA LYS A 151 -2.42 -52.64 9.05
C LYS A 151 -1.81 -52.89 7.68
N LEU A 152 -1.23 -51.82 7.06
CA LEU A 152 -0.53 -52.02 5.79
C LEU A 152 0.61 -53.01 5.93
N ALA A 153 1.44 -52.90 6.93
CA ALA A 153 2.54 -53.79 7.19
C ALA A 153 2.06 -55.25 7.40
N ASN A 154 0.97 -55.46 8.17
CA ASN A 154 0.38 -56.77 8.42
C ASN A 154 -0.09 -57.45 7.13
N PHE A 155 -0.57 -56.69 6.18
CA PHE A 155 -0.94 -57.18 4.86
C PHE A 155 0.22 -57.27 3.86
N GLY A 156 1.45 -56.86 4.24
CA GLY A 156 2.60 -56.73 3.37
C GLY A 156 2.38 -55.72 2.23
N LEU A 157 1.69 -54.60 2.56
CA LEU A 157 1.40 -53.47 1.70
C LEU A 157 2.18 -52.24 2.16
N THR A 158 2.47 -51.36 1.21
CA THR A 158 3.11 -50.09 1.44
C THR A 158 2.18 -48.93 1.02
N VAL A 159 2.52 -47.73 1.37
CA VAL A 159 1.79 -46.56 0.92
C VAL A 159 1.84 -46.39 -0.59
N GLN A 160 2.90 -46.89 -1.24
CA GLN A 160 3.02 -46.91 -2.69
C GLN A 160 1.98 -47.79 -3.35
N ASP A 161 1.65 -48.95 -2.74
CA ASP A 161 0.58 -49.82 -3.18
C ASP A 161 -0.78 -49.11 -3.14
N LEU A 162 -1.04 -48.30 -2.07
CA LEU A 162 -2.25 -47.46 -2.01
C LEU A 162 -2.28 -46.40 -3.12
N GLN A 163 -1.15 -45.70 -3.32
CA GLN A 163 -1.07 -44.69 -4.39
C GLN A 163 -1.35 -45.30 -5.78
N ASN A 164 -0.79 -46.47 -6.05
CA ASN A 164 -0.97 -47.16 -7.30
C ASN A 164 -2.43 -47.60 -7.48
N ALA A 165 -3.06 -48.17 -6.47
CA ALA A 165 -4.46 -48.58 -6.52
C ALA A 165 -5.42 -47.41 -6.76
N LEU A 166 -5.16 -46.25 -6.10
CA LEU A 166 -5.92 -45.04 -6.31
C LEU A 166 -5.73 -44.46 -7.72
N LYS A 167 -4.49 -44.42 -8.24
CA LYS A 167 -4.20 -43.97 -9.60
C LYS A 167 -4.81 -44.80 -10.66
N ASP A 168 -4.91 -46.14 -10.44
CA ASP A 168 -5.47 -47.09 -11.39
C ASP A 168 -6.99 -47.01 -11.43
N GLN A 169 -7.67 -47.02 -10.28
CA GLN A 169 -9.12 -47.15 -10.21
C GLN A 169 -9.87 -45.80 -10.13
N ASN A 170 -9.19 -44.70 -9.79
CA ASN A 170 -9.78 -43.37 -9.83
C ASN A 170 -9.19 -42.55 -10.98
N ARG A 171 -9.56 -42.91 -12.20
CA ARG A 171 -9.14 -42.19 -13.40
C ARG A 171 -10.27 -42.07 -14.41
N GLU A 172 -10.20 -41.02 -15.20
CA GLU A 172 -11.09 -40.80 -16.32
C GLU A 172 -10.49 -41.41 -17.60
N SER A 173 -11.29 -42.18 -18.30
CA SER A 173 -10.86 -42.83 -19.56
C SER A 173 -11.92 -42.65 -20.63
N ALA A 174 -11.49 -42.18 -21.80
CA ALA A 174 -12.35 -42.19 -22.99
C ALA A 174 -12.44 -43.61 -23.54
N ALA A 175 -13.66 -44.14 -23.65
CA ALA A 175 -13.91 -45.50 -24.11
C ALA A 175 -14.21 -45.61 -25.62
N GLY A 176 -14.29 -44.48 -26.34
CA GLY A 176 -14.52 -44.43 -27.78
C GLY A 176 -16.00 -44.40 -28.17
N VAL A 177 -16.28 -44.71 -29.41
CA VAL A 177 -17.59 -44.68 -30.02
C VAL A 177 -17.84 -45.98 -30.81
N LEU A 178 -18.91 -46.66 -30.50
CA LEU A 178 -19.33 -47.82 -31.25
C LEU A 178 -19.92 -47.36 -32.59
N GLY A 179 -19.50 -48.00 -33.68
CA GLY A 179 -19.94 -47.67 -35.04
C GLY A 179 -19.22 -46.46 -35.65
N GLN A 180 -18.05 -46.05 -35.09
CA GLN A 180 -17.21 -44.99 -35.68
C GLN A 180 -16.68 -45.45 -37.07
N GLN A 181 -16.73 -44.52 -38.04
CA GLN A 181 -16.20 -44.79 -39.40
C GLN A 181 -14.72 -45.18 -39.37
N PRO A 182 -14.29 -46.11 -40.29
CA PRO A 182 -14.97 -46.51 -41.54
C PRO A 182 -15.83 -47.82 -41.47
N VAL A 183 -16.79 -47.89 -40.58
CA VAL A 183 -17.75 -49.00 -40.51
C VAL A 183 -18.92 -48.77 -41.48
N GLN A 184 -19.20 -49.67 -42.42
CA GLN A 184 -20.29 -49.55 -43.37
C GLN A 184 -21.56 -50.26 -42.88
N GLY A 185 -22.74 -49.65 -43.16
CA GLY A 185 -24.04 -50.31 -42.91
C GLY A 185 -24.59 -50.06 -41.50
N LEU A 186 -24.02 -49.06 -40.76
CA LEU A 186 -24.59 -48.65 -39.52
C LEU A 186 -25.21 -47.23 -39.64
N ASP A 187 -26.45 -47.10 -39.18
CA ASP A 187 -27.21 -45.84 -39.23
C ASP A 187 -26.91 -44.90 -38.06
N ILE A 188 -26.35 -45.42 -36.96
CA ILE A 188 -26.10 -44.66 -35.73
C ILE A 188 -24.71 -44.99 -35.18
N THR A 189 -24.13 -43.95 -34.49
CA THR A 189 -22.96 -44.10 -33.65
C THR A 189 -23.32 -43.93 -32.21
N ILE A 190 -22.80 -44.77 -31.32
CA ILE A 190 -23.13 -44.76 -29.90
C ILE A 190 -21.84 -44.50 -29.13
N PRO A 191 -21.69 -43.33 -28.43
CA PRO A 191 -20.54 -43.10 -27.57
C PRO A 191 -20.59 -44.04 -26.35
N ILE A 192 -19.44 -44.62 -26.01
CA ILE A 192 -19.29 -45.50 -24.87
C ILE A 192 -18.91 -44.64 -23.66
N THR A 193 -19.75 -44.62 -22.61
CA THR A 193 -19.46 -43.94 -21.34
C THR A 193 -18.96 -44.97 -20.35
N THR A 194 -17.96 -44.55 -19.55
CA THR A 194 -17.40 -45.31 -18.43
C THR A 194 -17.68 -44.59 -17.11
N GLN A 195 -17.46 -45.23 -16.00
CA GLN A 195 -17.75 -44.69 -14.68
C GLN A 195 -16.94 -43.41 -14.36
N GLY A 196 -15.80 -43.18 -14.98
CA GLY A 196 -14.95 -42.02 -14.73
C GLY A 196 -14.37 -41.96 -13.31
N ARG A 197 -14.09 -40.72 -12.85
CA ARG A 197 -13.56 -40.51 -11.50
C ARG A 197 -14.61 -40.82 -10.45
N LEU A 198 -14.16 -41.31 -9.30
CA LEU A 198 -15.00 -41.52 -8.13
C LEU A 198 -15.46 -40.19 -7.55
N SER A 199 -16.63 -40.16 -6.89
CA SER A 199 -17.25 -38.91 -6.39
C SER A 199 -17.63 -38.98 -4.92
N SER A 200 -17.54 -40.11 -4.23
CA SER A 200 -17.93 -40.27 -2.85
C SER A 200 -16.92 -41.08 -2.03
N ALA A 201 -16.80 -40.79 -0.74
CA ALA A 201 -15.90 -41.50 0.17
C ALA A 201 -16.13 -43.03 0.12
N LYS A 202 -17.39 -43.46 0.04
CA LYS A 202 -17.74 -44.89 -0.06
C LYS A 202 -17.17 -45.59 -1.29
N GLN A 203 -17.18 -44.92 -2.45
CA GLN A 203 -16.56 -45.47 -3.65
C GLN A 203 -15.05 -45.59 -3.50
N PHE A 204 -14.40 -44.66 -2.81
CA PHE A 204 -12.97 -44.77 -2.49
C PHE A 204 -12.69 -45.88 -1.51
N GLU A 205 -13.52 -46.09 -0.45
CA GLU A 205 -13.40 -47.21 0.49
C GLU A 205 -13.43 -48.57 -0.21
N ASP A 206 -14.18 -48.70 -1.29
CA ASP A 206 -14.35 -49.92 -2.03
C ASP A 206 -13.23 -50.22 -3.03
N ILE A 207 -12.26 -49.32 -3.24
CA ILE A 207 -11.09 -49.52 -4.07
C ILE A 207 -10.36 -50.81 -3.65
N VAL A 208 -10.04 -51.64 -4.61
CA VAL A 208 -9.28 -52.87 -4.37
C VAL A 208 -7.78 -52.55 -4.37
N VAL A 209 -7.14 -52.68 -3.23
CA VAL A 209 -5.69 -52.49 -3.10
C VAL A 209 -4.93 -53.72 -3.55
N ARG A 210 -5.40 -54.88 -3.18
CA ARG A 210 -4.82 -56.17 -3.60
C ARG A 210 -5.86 -57.28 -3.72
N ALA A 211 -5.82 -58.02 -4.80
CA ALA A 211 -6.54 -59.29 -4.94
C ALA A 211 -5.52 -60.43 -4.87
N ASN A 212 -5.72 -61.36 -3.91
CA ASN A 212 -4.84 -62.50 -3.70
C ASN A 212 -5.28 -63.67 -4.57
N ALA A 213 -4.35 -64.55 -4.89
CA ALA A 213 -4.61 -65.75 -5.69
C ALA A 213 -5.68 -66.73 -5.12
N ASN A 214 -5.92 -66.62 -3.80
CA ASN A 214 -6.96 -67.37 -3.11
C ASN A 214 -8.37 -66.75 -3.19
N GLY A 215 -8.54 -65.67 -3.95
CA GLY A 215 -9.80 -64.92 -4.11
C GLY A 215 -10.08 -63.92 -2.99
N SER A 216 -9.22 -63.78 -1.99
CA SER A 216 -9.40 -62.78 -0.94
C SER A 216 -9.00 -61.39 -1.48
N ILE A 217 -9.82 -60.39 -1.20
CA ILE A 217 -9.65 -59.00 -1.63
C ILE A 217 -9.39 -58.10 -0.42
N ILE A 218 -8.31 -57.29 -0.50
CA ILE A 218 -8.03 -56.22 0.44
C ILE A 218 -8.49 -54.94 -0.20
N ARG A 219 -9.41 -54.25 0.52
CA ARG A 219 -9.95 -52.98 0.08
C ARG A 219 -9.29 -51.83 0.82
N LEU A 220 -9.44 -50.61 0.32
CA LEU A 220 -8.87 -49.41 0.91
C LEU A 220 -9.38 -49.20 2.38
N ARG A 221 -10.65 -49.48 2.63
CA ARG A 221 -11.25 -49.43 4.00
C ARG A 221 -10.60 -50.37 5.03
N ASP A 222 -9.92 -51.42 4.58
CA ASP A 222 -9.28 -52.38 5.51
C ASP A 222 -7.96 -51.84 6.05
N VAL A 223 -7.34 -50.88 5.35
CA VAL A 223 -5.99 -50.35 5.60
C VAL A 223 -5.92 -48.84 5.78
N ALA A 224 -7.03 -48.14 5.53
CA ALA A 224 -7.15 -46.72 5.66
C ALA A 224 -8.58 -46.28 6.01
N ARG A 225 -8.74 -45.15 6.67
CA ARG A 225 -10.00 -44.43 6.83
C ARG A 225 -10.12 -43.43 5.69
N VAL A 226 -11.28 -43.36 5.07
CA VAL A 226 -11.54 -42.41 3.97
C VAL A 226 -12.58 -41.41 4.41
N SER A 227 -12.31 -40.13 4.25
CA SER A 227 -13.23 -39.07 4.62
C SER A 227 -13.11 -37.85 3.71
N LEU A 228 -14.22 -37.13 3.54
CA LEU A 228 -14.25 -35.83 2.89
C LEU A 228 -13.98 -34.77 3.96
N GLU A 229 -12.79 -34.22 3.94
CA GLU A 229 -12.30 -33.30 4.96
C GLU A 229 -11.53 -32.12 4.32
N ALA A 230 -10.83 -31.31 5.12
CA ALA A 230 -10.02 -30.20 4.62
C ALA A 230 -8.75 -30.68 3.91
N SER A 231 -8.36 -29.99 2.85
CA SER A 231 -7.09 -30.24 2.17
C SER A 231 -5.87 -29.85 3.01
N SER A 232 -6.04 -28.92 3.94
CA SER A 232 -5.02 -28.45 4.90
C SER A 232 -5.67 -27.98 6.19
N TYR A 233 -4.98 -28.17 7.28
CA TYR A 233 -5.35 -27.72 8.64
C TYR A 233 -4.31 -26.76 9.21
N SER A 234 -3.49 -26.13 8.35
CA SER A 234 -2.39 -25.28 8.80
C SER A 234 -2.83 -23.86 9.17
N THR A 235 -4.04 -23.46 8.77
CA THR A 235 -4.57 -22.11 9.01
C THR A 235 -6.04 -22.17 9.42
N GLU A 236 -6.46 -21.18 10.20
CA GLU A 236 -7.84 -20.90 10.58
C GLU A 236 -8.15 -19.43 10.41
N SER A 237 -9.41 -19.10 10.12
CA SER A 237 -9.88 -17.72 10.03
C SER A 237 -11.16 -17.50 10.81
N GLY A 238 -11.31 -16.31 11.36
CA GLY A 238 -12.47 -15.96 12.16
C GLY A 238 -12.72 -14.46 12.23
N ILE A 239 -13.86 -14.12 12.78
CA ILE A 239 -14.27 -12.76 13.10
C ILE A 239 -14.94 -12.74 14.46
N ASN A 240 -14.55 -11.82 15.33
CA ASN A 240 -15.13 -11.64 16.66
C ASN A 240 -15.26 -12.97 17.43
N GLY A 241 -14.19 -13.78 17.42
CA GLY A 241 -14.15 -15.07 18.11
C GLY A 241 -14.98 -16.20 17.48
N GLU A 242 -15.69 -15.95 16.38
CA GLU A 242 -16.44 -16.95 15.63
C GLU A 242 -15.66 -17.40 14.40
N ASN A 243 -15.78 -18.68 14.04
CA ASN A 243 -15.21 -19.21 12.82
C ASN A 243 -15.89 -18.58 11.60
N ALA A 244 -15.11 -18.14 10.63
CA ALA A 244 -15.65 -17.50 9.43
C ALA A 244 -14.87 -17.91 8.18
N ALA A 245 -15.58 -17.99 7.06
CA ALA A 245 -14.90 -17.99 5.76
C ALA A 245 -14.61 -16.55 5.36
N VAL A 246 -13.35 -16.19 5.30
CA VAL A 246 -12.88 -14.82 5.07
C VAL A 246 -12.48 -14.64 3.60
N LEU A 247 -13.26 -13.85 2.87
CA LEU A 247 -12.99 -13.52 1.47
C LEU A 247 -12.34 -12.14 1.36
N GLY A 248 -11.09 -12.09 0.91
CA GLY A 248 -10.41 -10.85 0.57
C GLY A 248 -10.65 -10.46 -0.89
N ILE A 249 -11.15 -9.25 -1.11
CA ILE A 249 -11.38 -8.68 -2.44
C ILE A 249 -10.22 -7.75 -2.80
N TYR A 250 -9.62 -7.98 -3.95
CA TYR A 250 -8.53 -7.18 -4.51
C TYR A 250 -8.93 -6.60 -5.85
N MET A 251 -8.61 -5.34 -6.09
CA MET A 251 -8.94 -4.67 -7.35
C MET A 251 -7.95 -4.98 -8.46
N LEU A 252 -8.38 -4.73 -9.70
CA LEU A 252 -7.45 -4.55 -10.81
C LEU A 252 -6.73 -3.20 -10.68
N PRO A 253 -5.46 -3.11 -11.09
CA PRO A 253 -4.77 -1.84 -11.19
C PRO A 253 -5.55 -0.83 -12.04
N GLY A 254 -5.72 0.39 -11.53
CA GLY A 254 -6.46 1.45 -12.23
C GLY A 254 -7.99 1.40 -12.12
N ALA A 255 -8.58 0.40 -11.47
CA ALA A 255 -10.01 0.35 -11.22
C ALA A 255 -10.46 1.38 -10.18
N ASN A 256 -11.71 1.82 -10.28
CA ASN A 256 -12.30 2.75 -9.32
C ASN A 256 -12.75 2.00 -8.06
N ALA A 257 -12.10 2.27 -6.93
CA ALA A 257 -12.37 1.59 -5.66
C ALA A 257 -13.81 1.72 -5.19
N MET A 258 -14.42 2.91 -5.30
CA MET A 258 -15.80 3.17 -4.87
C MET A 258 -16.79 2.36 -5.70
N GLU A 259 -16.63 2.40 -7.02
CA GLU A 259 -17.52 1.67 -7.95
C GLU A 259 -17.42 0.16 -7.77
N VAL A 260 -16.20 -0.37 -7.61
CA VAL A 260 -15.97 -1.80 -7.37
C VAL A 260 -16.61 -2.22 -6.06
N ALA A 261 -16.43 -1.45 -4.99
CA ALA A 261 -17.02 -1.76 -3.68
C ALA A 261 -18.54 -1.74 -3.71
N ASP A 262 -19.15 -0.74 -4.35
CA ASP A 262 -20.60 -0.64 -4.48
C ASP A 262 -21.17 -1.83 -5.28
N ASN A 263 -20.50 -2.23 -6.35
CA ASN A 263 -20.91 -3.38 -7.14
C ASN A 263 -20.76 -4.69 -6.37
N VAL A 264 -19.68 -4.83 -5.56
CA VAL A 264 -19.49 -6.00 -4.69
C VAL A 264 -20.58 -6.05 -3.61
N LYS A 265 -20.91 -4.93 -2.96
CA LYS A 265 -21.97 -4.86 -1.94
C LYS A 265 -23.33 -5.26 -2.52
N LYS A 266 -23.69 -4.71 -3.69
CA LYS A 266 -24.93 -5.07 -4.39
C LYS A 266 -24.98 -6.56 -4.77
N ALA A 267 -23.88 -7.08 -5.29
CA ALA A 267 -23.78 -8.50 -5.60
C ALA A 267 -23.93 -9.37 -4.34
N MET A 268 -23.35 -8.96 -3.21
CA MET A 268 -23.51 -9.70 -1.95
C MET A 268 -24.95 -9.68 -1.42
N GLU A 269 -25.69 -8.58 -1.58
CA GLU A 269 -27.11 -8.53 -1.25
C GLU A 269 -27.92 -9.55 -2.07
N GLU A 270 -27.65 -9.64 -3.38
CA GLU A 270 -28.29 -10.62 -4.27
C GLU A 270 -27.92 -12.07 -3.95
N ILE A 271 -26.63 -12.32 -3.67
CA ILE A 271 -26.10 -13.65 -3.35
C ILE A 271 -26.64 -14.11 -1.98
N SER A 272 -26.68 -13.23 -0.99
CA SER A 272 -27.10 -13.55 0.36
C SER A 272 -28.58 -13.94 0.45
N ALA A 273 -29.42 -13.50 -0.48
CA ALA A 273 -30.80 -13.92 -0.56
C ALA A 273 -30.97 -15.44 -0.78
N ASN A 274 -29.92 -16.11 -1.27
CA ASN A 274 -29.90 -17.56 -1.50
C ASN A 274 -29.07 -18.32 -0.44
N PHE A 275 -28.70 -17.68 0.67
CA PHE A 275 -27.97 -18.35 1.73
C PHE A 275 -28.87 -19.35 2.47
N PRO A 276 -28.30 -20.48 2.92
CA PRO A 276 -29.00 -21.37 3.84
C PRO A 276 -29.45 -20.64 5.10
N GLU A 277 -30.57 -21.06 5.69
CA GLU A 277 -31.06 -20.51 6.95
C GLU A 277 -30.01 -20.68 8.05
N GLY A 278 -29.71 -19.61 8.78
CA GLY A 278 -28.68 -19.58 9.82
C GLY A 278 -27.28 -19.17 9.33
N MET A 279 -27.11 -18.88 8.04
CA MET A 279 -25.88 -18.33 7.50
C MET A 279 -26.03 -16.81 7.23
N SER A 280 -24.99 -16.04 7.54
CA SER A 280 -24.93 -14.60 7.32
C SER A 280 -23.59 -14.17 6.77
N TYR A 281 -23.51 -12.92 6.34
CA TYR A 281 -22.22 -12.31 5.98
C TYR A 281 -22.07 -10.94 6.63
N GLU A 282 -20.82 -10.57 6.85
CA GLU A 282 -20.43 -9.23 7.31
C GLU A 282 -19.28 -8.70 6.46
N ILE A 283 -19.18 -7.38 6.37
CA ILE A 283 -18.08 -6.68 5.71
C ILE A 283 -17.33 -5.89 6.78
N PRO A 284 -16.45 -6.54 7.56
CA PRO A 284 -15.77 -5.89 8.67
C PRO A 284 -14.75 -4.84 8.21
N PHE A 285 -14.06 -5.10 7.10
CA PHE A 285 -13.07 -4.21 6.53
C PHE A 285 -13.51 -3.73 5.14
N ASP A 286 -13.59 -2.42 4.99
CA ASP A 286 -13.88 -1.75 3.72
C ASP A 286 -13.05 -0.47 3.62
N MET A 287 -12.06 -0.49 2.72
CA MET A 287 -11.17 0.65 2.50
C MET A 287 -11.91 1.87 1.92
N THR A 288 -13.06 1.64 1.27
CA THR A 288 -13.85 2.74 0.70
C THR A 288 -14.50 3.61 1.78
N THR A 289 -14.68 3.11 2.98
CA THR A 289 -15.13 3.91 4.12
C THR A 289 -14.14 5.02 4.42
N TYR A 290 -12.83 4.67 4.53
CA TYR A 290 -11.77 5.68 4.71
C TYR A 290 -11.71 6.67 3.54
N ILE A 291 -11.80 6.17 2.29
CA ILE A 291 -11.77 7.02 1.09
C ILE A 291 -12.96 7.97 1.08
N SER A 292 -14.17 7.48 1.34
CA SER A 292 -15.41 8.27 1.36
C SER A 292 -15.37 9.37 2.43
N GLU A 293 -14.95 9.02 3.64
CA GLU A 293 -14.82 9.98 4.74
C GLU A 293 -13.76 11.04 4.43
N SER A 294 -12.61 10.64 3.86
CA SER A 294 -11.58 11.57 3.44
C SER A 294 -12.08 12.54 2.35
N ILE A 295 -12.82 12.04 1.37
CA ILE A 295 -13.43 12.88 0.32
C ILE A 295 -14.49 13.82 0.92
N HIS A 296 -15.30 13.33 1.85
CA HIS A 296 -16.32 14.15 2.51
C HIS A 296 -15.70 15.29 3.32
N GLU A 297 -14.65 15.03 4.07
CA GLU A 297 -13.92 16.06 4.82
C GLU A 297 -13.24 17.08 3.88
N VAL A 298 -12.73 16.64 2.73
CA VAL A 298 -12.20 17.55 1.70
C VAL A 298 -13.31 18.44 1.11
N TYR A 299 -14.48 17.91 0.81
CA TYR A 299 -15.62 18.74 0.33
C TYR A 299 -16.05 19.77 1.36
N LYS A 300 -16.11 19.39 2.62
CA LYS A 300 -16.44 20.28 3.72
C LYS A 300 -15.40 21.40 3.85
N THR A 301 -14.10 21.05 3.87
CA THR A 301 -13.01 22.03 3.94
C THR A 301 -12.97 22.95 2.73
N LEU A 302 -13.27 22.44 1.53
CA LEU A 302 -13.38 23.23 0.30
C LEU A 302 -14.51 24.28 0.41
N PHE A 303 -15.67 23.87 0.93
CA PHE A 303 -16.81 24.78 1.12
C PHE A 303 -16.51 25.83 2.20
N GLU A 304 -15.93 25.42 3.33
CA GLU A 304 -15.53 26.33 4.42
C GLU A 304 -14.46 27.32 3.91
N ALA A 305 -13.46 26.87 3.16
CA ALA A 305 -12.45 27.72 2.55
C ALA A 305 -13.08 28.75 1.59
N LEU A 306 -14.00 28.32 0.73
CA LEU A 306 -14.72 29.23 -0.17
C LEU A 306 -15.48 30.30 0.60
N VAL A 307 -16.22 29.94 1.64
CA VAL A 307 -16.98 30.89 2.47
C VAL A 307 -16.04 31.90 3.15
N LEU A 308 -14.92 31.44 3.71
CA LEU A 308 -13.95 32.33 4.35
C LEU A 308 -13.29 33.27 3.36
N VAL A 309 -12.91 32.78 2.19
CA VAL A 309 -12.34 33.61 1.13
C VAL A 309 -13.34 34.68 0.68
N VAL A 310 -14.61 34.30 0.45
CA VAL A 310 -15.68 35.25 0.10
C VAL A 310 -15.87 36.33 1.17
N LEU A 311 -15.83 35.93 2.44
CA LEU A 311 -15.93 36.86 3.58
C LEU A 311 -14.78 37.87 3.58
N VAL A 312 -13.53 37.39 3.39
CA VAL A 312 -12.34 38.26 3.38
C VAL A 312 -12.39 39.24 2.21
N VAL A 313 -12.74 38.74 1.04
CA VAL A 313 -12.88 39.57 -0.17
C VAL A 313 -13.97 40.62 0.04
N PHE A 314 -15.10 40.26 0.63
CA PHE A 314 -16.19 41.18 0.95
C PHE A 314 -15.75 42.26 1.95
N LEU A 315 -15.04 41.88 3.03
CA LEU A 315 -14.53 42.84 4.02
C LEU A 315 -13.50 43.81 3.42
N SER A 316 -12.75 43.33 2.41
CA SER A 316 -11.67 44.07 1.79
C SER A 316 -12.20 45.04 0.71
N LEU A 317 -13.05 44.55 -0.19
CA LEU A 317 -13.66 45.36 -1.27
C LEU A 317 -14.83 46.22 -0.79
N GLN A 318 -15.45 45.88 0.35
CA GLN A 318 -16.54 46.63 0.99
C GLN A 318 -17.76 46.88 0.10
N SER A 319 -17.88 46.10 -1.00
CA SER A 319 -18.94 46.20 -2.00
C SER A 319 -19.37 44.78 -2.43
N TRP A 320 -20.63 44.43 -2.20
CA TRP A 320 -21.15 43.09 -2.57
C TRP A 320 -21.09 42.85 -4.11
N ARG A 321 -21.17 43.93 -4.91
CA ARG A 321 -21.07 43.87 -6.37
C ARG A 321 -19.67 43.55 -6.83
N ALA A 322 -18.67 44.20 -6.20
CA ALA A 322 -17.27 43.93 -6.45
C ALA A 322 -16.90 42.50 -5.98
N THR A 323 -17.41 42.08 -4.85
CA THR A 323 -17.18 40.72 -4.31
C THR A 323 -17.77 39.62 -5.21
N LEU A 324 -18.91 39.87 -5.86
CA LEU A 324 -19.57 38.87 -6.71
C LEU A 324 -18.67 38.45 -7.89
N ILE A 325 -17.78 39.31 -8.37
CA ILE A 325 -16.92 39.06 -9.51
C ILE A 325 -15.90 37.94 -9.21
N PRO A 326 -15.06 38.04 -8.17
CA PRO A 326 -14.17 36.93 -7.79
C PRO A 326 -14.93 35.65 -7.35
N VAL A 327 -16.08 35.81 -6.69
CA VAL A 327 -16.92 34.67 -6.26
C VAL A 327 -17.41 33.84 -7.43
N VAL A 328 -17.74 34.45 -8.56
CA VAL A 328 -18.17 33.74 -9.77
C VAL A 328 -16.98 33.15 -10.53
N ALA A 329 -15.80 33.80 -10.46
CA ALA A 329 -14.59 33.33 -11.13
C ALA A 329 -14.10 31.97 -10.59
N VAL A 330 -14.20 31.75 -9.28
CA VAL A 330 -13.71 30.51 -8.63
C VAL A 330 -14.41 29.25 -9.13
N PRO A 331 -15.76 29.12 -9.04
CA PRO A 331 -16.44 27.93 -9.54
C PRO A 331 -16.17 27.64 -11.01
N ILE A 332 -16.08 28.68 -11.84
CA ILE A 332 -15.83 28.51 -13.28
C ILE A 332 -14.43 27.91 -13.50
N SER A 333 -13.41 28.45 -12.82
CA SER A 333 -12.05 27.91 -12.92
C SER A 333 -11.95 26.49 -12.39
N LEU A 334 -12.62 26.17 -11.28
CA LEU A 334 -12.63 24.82 -10.70
C LEU A 334 -13.34 23.80 -11.61
N ILE A 335 -14.53 24.16 -12.13
CA ILE A 335 -15.28 23.30 -13.06
C ILE A 335 -14.46 23.08 -14.34
N GLY A 336 -13.85 24.13 -14.85
CA GLY A 336 -12.94 24.01 -15.99
C GLY A 336 -11.76 23.08 -15.71
N THR A 337 -11.20 23.12 -14.50
CA THR A 337 -10.12 22.21 -14.09
C THR A 337 -10.57 20.75 -14.09
N PHE A 338 -11.77 20.43 -13.61
CA PHE A 338 -12.34 19.08 -13.72
C PHE A 338 -12.43 18.61 -15.19
N GLY A 339 -12.81 19.50 -16.11
CA GLY A 339 -12.83 19.17 -17.53
C GLY A 339 -11.45 18.80 -18.07
N PHE A 340 -10.41 19.54 -17.69
CA PHE A 340 -9.04 19.21 -18.08
C PHE A 340 -8.51 17.95 -17.39
N MET A 341 -8.85 17.72 -16.12
CA MET A 341 -8.51 16.48 -15.44
C MET A 341 -9.06 15.26 -16.18
N LEU A 342 -10.28 15.34 -16.68
CA LEU A 342 -10.88 14.29 -17.51
C LEU A 342 -10.09 14.08 -18.81
N ILE A 343 -9.67 15.15 -19.49
CA ILE A 343 -8.86 15.06 -20.73
C ILE A 343 -7.50 14.40 -20.46
N PHE A 344 -6.85 14.72 -19.34
CA PHE A 344 -5.56 14.13 -18.95
C PHE A 344 -5.68 12.74 -18.30
N GLY A 345 -6.89 12.23 -18.13
CA GLY A 345 -7.13 10.93 -17.50
C GLY A 345 -6.82 10.91 -15.99
N PHE A 346 -6.90 12.08 -15.32
CA PHE A 346 -6.72 12.15 -13.87
C PHE A 346 -8.00 11.80 -13.13
N SER A 347 -7.85 11.03 -12.06
CA SER A 347 -8.94 10.73 -11.14
C SER A 347 -9.10 11.83 -10.09
N LEU A 348 -10.30 11.91 -9.50
CA LEU A 348 -10.51 12.65 -8.26
C LEU A 348 -9.93 11.81 -7.11
N ASN A 349 -8.89 12.31 -6.50
CA ASN A 349 -8.21 11.70 -5.37
C ASN A 349 -7.78 12.78 -4.37
N ILE A 350 -7.27 12.37 -3.21
CA ILE A 350 -6.88 13.31 -2.14
C ILE A 350 -5.89 14.36 -2.65
N LEU A 351 -4.90 13.98 -3.47
CA LEU A 351 -3.89 14.92 -3.99
C LEU A 351 -4.48 15.95 -4.96
N THR A 352 -5.34 15.50 -5.87
CA THR A 352 -5.98 16.42 -6.84
C THR A 352 -6.96 17.35 -6.13
N LEU A 353 -7.71 16.85 -5.14
CA LEU A 353 -8.61 17.65 -4.32
C LEU A 353 -7.85 18.66 -3.45
N LEU A 354 -6.71 18.24 -2.87
CA LEU A 354 -5.80 19.13 -2.15
C LEU A 354 -5.31 20.26 -3.07
N GLY A 355 -4.89 19.91 -4.27
CA GLY A 355 -4.50 20.90 -5.29
C GLY A 355 -5.63 21.86 -5.63
N LEU A 356 -6.88 21.44 -5.67
CA LEU A 356 -8.03 22.28 -5.92
C LEU A 356 -8.33 23.24 -4.75
N ILE A 357 -8.21 22.78 -3.49
CA ILE A 357 -8.36 23.65 -2.31
C ILE A 357 -7.32 24.77 -2.34
N LEU A 358 -6.06 24.39 -2.60
CA LEU A 358 -4.96 25.37 -2.73
C LEU A 358 -5.20 26.34 -3.89
N ALA A 359 -5.74 25.85 -5.01
CA ALA A 359 -6.05 26.65 -6.17
C ALA A 359 -7.11 27.72 -5.88
N ILE A 360 -8.08 27.51 -4.96
CA ILE A 360 -9.10 28.53 -4.60
C ILE A 360 -8.43 29.83 -4.18
N GLY A 361 -7.45 29.76 -3.29
CA GLY A 361 -6.74 30.94 -2.80
C GLY A 361 -5.95 31.68 -3.90
N ILE A 362 -5.41 30.94 -4.87
CA ILE A 362 -4.63 31.49 -5.99
C ILE A 362 -5.53 32.09 -7.05
N VAL A 363 -6.63 31.40 -7.39
CA VAL A 363 -7.59 31.76 -8.44
C VAL A 363 -8.33 33.07 -8.10
N VAL A 364 -8.71 33.24 -6.83
CA VAL A 364 -9.40 34.46 -6.38
C VAL A 364 -8.55 35.71 -6.59
N ASP A 365 -7.24 35.60 -6.41
CA ASP A 365 -6.28 36.70 -6.46
C ASP A 365 -6.28 37.44 -7.81
N ASP A 366 -6.29 36.74 -8.93
CA ASP A 366 -6.30 37.34 -10.26
C ASP A 366 -7.52 38.23 -10.50
N ALA A 367 -8.69 37.76 -10.12
CA ALA A 367 -9.94 38.46 -10.23
C ALA A 367 -9.98 39.68 -9.25
N ILE A 368 -9.41 39.58 -8.06
CA ILE A 368 -9.31 40.68 -7.10
C ILE A 368 -8.47 41.82 -7.66
N VAL A 369 -7.29 41.51 -8.25
CA VAL A 369 -6.39 42.52 -8.82
C VAL A 369 -7.07 43.32 -9.94
N VAL A 370 -7.88 42.66 -10.77
CA VAL A 370 -8.67 43.33 -11.80
C VAL A 370 -9.71 44.27 -11.21
N VAL A 371 -10.53 43.75 -10.27
CA VAL A 371 -11.62 44.52 -9.66
C VAL A 371 -11.08 45.75 -8.93
N GLU A 372 -10.02 45.56 -8.13
CA GLU A 372 -9.42 46.63 -7.33
C GLU A 372 -8.83 47.74 -8.21
N ASN A 373 -8.13 47.38 -9.29
CA ASN A 373 -7.58 48.41 -10.21
C ASN A 373 -8.67 49.18 -10.93
N VAL A 374 -9.76 48.50 -11.31
CA VAL A 374 -10.94 49.17 -11.90
C VAL A 374 -11.58 50.12 -10.89
N GLU A 375 -11.82 49.69 -9.64
CA GLU A 375 -12.36 50.55 -8.59
C GLU A 375 -11.46 51.74 -8.29
N HIS A 376 -10.14 51.51 -8.20
CA HIS A 376 -9.18 52.58 -7.99
C HIS A 376 -9.22 53.64 -9.07
N LEU A 377 -9.31 53.28 -10.37
CA LEU A 377 -9.44 54.22 -11.47
C LEU A 377 -10.81 54.92 -11.46
N MET A 378 -11.88 54.27 -11.07
CA MET A 378 -13.19 54.89 -10.89
C MET A 378 -13.19 55.94 -9.77
N GLU A 379 -12.48 55.69 -8.65
CA GLU A 379 -12.41 56.60 -7.53
C GLU A 379 -11.47 57.79 -7.81
N THR A 380 -10.28 57.55 -8.34
CA THR A 380 -9.23 58.57 -8.54
C THR A 380 -9.46 59.44 -9.76
N GLU A 381 -9.83 58.81 -10.89
CA GLU A 381 -9.99 59.54 -12.16
C GLU A 381 -11.47 59.80 -12.50
N LYS A 382 -12.41 59.31 -11.68
CA LYS A 382 -13.88 59.47 -11.86
C LYS A 382 -14.38 58.98 -13.22
N LEU A 383 -13.76 57.92 -13.76
CA LEU A 383 -14.11 57.31 -15.02
C LEU A 383 -15.39 56.47 -14.90
N SER A 384 -16.08 56.27 -16.03
CA SER A 384 -17.19 55.32 -16.08
C SER A 384 -16.66 53.88 -15.86
N PRO A 385 -17.46 52.93 -15.38
CA PRO A 385 -17.03 51.55 -15.21
C PRO A 385 -16.41 50.92 -16.47
N TYR A 386 -16.96 51.22 -17.62
CA TYR A 386 -16.45 50.75 -18.92
C TYR A 386 -15.08 51.31 -19.24
N GLU A 387 -14.91 52.65 -19.12
CA GLU A 387 -13.63 53.34 -19.42
C GLU A 387 -12.55 52.94 -18.39
N ALA A 388 -12.91 52.87 -17.12
CA ALA A 388 -12.01 52.43 -16.07
C ALA A 388 -11.53 50.99 -16.33
N THR A 389 -12.43 50.09 -16.72
CA THR A 389 -12.08 48.70 -17.08
C THR A 389 -11.14 48.63 -18.26
N LYS A 390 -11.43 49.37 -19.35
CA LYS A 390 -10.60 49.43 -20.54
C LYS A 390 -9.19 49.92 -20.19
N LYS A 391 -9.08 50.97 -19.38
CA LYS A 391 -7.81 51.54 -18.97
C LYS A 391 -7.04 50.62 -18.04
N ALA A 392 -7.73 49.98 -17.07
CA ALA A 392 -7.15 49.01 -16.16
C ALA A 392 -6.53 47.83 -16.90
N MET A 393 -7.25 47.26 -17.86
CA MET A 393 -6.79 46.07 -18.59
C MET A 393 -5.59 46.35 -19.49
N ASN A 394 -5.45 47.53 -20.04
CA ASN A 394 -4.27 47.91 -20.81
C ASN A 394 -2.97 47.87 -19.98
N GLY A 395 -3.05 48.15 -18.70
CA GLY A 395 -1.89 48.08 -17.78
C GLY A 395 -1.68 46.77 -17.07
N LEU A 396 -2.77 45.95 -16.87
CA LEU A 396 -2.72 44.75 -16.06
C LEU A 396 -2.59 43.45 -16.83
N ALA A 397 -3.02 43.41 -18.11
CA ALA A 397 -3.08 42.17 -18.85
C ALA A 397 -1.71 41.49 -18.97
N SER A 398 -0.64 42.22 -19.25
CA SER A 398 0.73 41.70 -19.33
C SER A 398 1.20 41.15 -17.96
N ALA A 399 0.92 41.84 -16.87
CA ALA A 399 1.30 41.47 -15.55
C ALA A 399 0.58 40.17 -15.08
N LEU A 400 -0.73 40.03 -15.39
CA LEU A 400 -1.51 38.84 -15.08
C LEU A 400 -1.02 37.62 -15.88
N ILE A 401 -0.77 37.77 -17.16
CA ILE A 401 -0.21 36.68 -17.99
C ILE A 401 1.15 36.26 -17.43
N ALA A 402 1.98 37.24 -17.12
CA ALA A 402 3.32 37.03 -16.58
C ALA A 402 3.32 36.23 -15.27
N THR A 403 2.53 36.67 -14.28
CA THR A 403 2.45 35.98 -12.98
C THR A 403 1.95 34.55 -13.12
N SER A 404 0.99 34.31 -14.00
CA SER A 404 0.44 32.98 -14.23
C SER A 404 1.43 32.06 -14.95
N LEU A 405 2.18 32.59 -15.92
CA LEU A 405 3.23 31.81 -16.59
C LEU A 405 4.41 31.51 -15.67
N VAL A 406 4.76 32.43 -14.74
CA VAL A 406 5.75 32.13 -13.67
C VAL A 406 5.27 31.00 -12.76
N LEU A 407 4.00 31.03 -12.35
CA LEU A 407 3.42 29.92 -11.57
C LEU A 407 3.49 28.60 -12.34
N CYS A 408 3.15 28.59 -13.62
CA CYS A 408 3.30 27.40 -14.45
C CYS A 408 4.77 26.97 -14.58
N ALA A 409 5.71 27.92 -14.71
CA ALA A 409 7.14 27.62 -14.74
C ALA A 409 7.68 27.00 -13.46
N VAL A 410 7.03 27.23 -12.31
CA VAL A 410 7.31 26.54 -11.03
C VAL A 410 6.80 25.11 -11.06
N PHE A 411 5.58 24.88 -11.55
CA PHE A 411 4.91 23.59 -11.45
C PHE A 411 5.29 22.60 -12.56
N VAL A 412 5.49 23.08 -13.78
CA VAL A 412 5.75 22.22 -14.94
C VAL A 412 7.03 21.37 -14.78
N PRO A 413 8.19 21.89 -14.34
CA PRO A 413 9.39 21.07 -14.19
C PRO A 413 9.23 19.92 -13.21
N VAL A 414 8.45 20.15 -12.14
CA VAL A 414 8.20 19.16 -11.10
C VAL A 414 7.38 17.97 -11.64
N SER A 415 6.54 18.20 -12.64
CA SER A 415 5.71 17.15 -13.26
C SER A 415 6.50 16.14 -14.09
N PHE A 416 7.77 16.42 -14.40
CA PHE A 416 8.66 15.51 -15.15
C PHE A 416 9.50 14.58 -14.26
N LEU A 417 9.32 14.62 -12.95
CA LEU A 417 9.98 13.69 -12.06
C LEU A 417 9.53 12.25 -12.31
N SER A 418 10.45 11.31 -12.15
CA SER A 418 10.18 9.88 -12.31
C SER A 418 9.84 9.21 -10.98
N GLY A 419 9.30 7.99 -11.07
CA GLY A 419 8.97 7.15 -9.91
C GLY A 419 7.67 7.56 -9.20
N ILE A 420 7.42 6.99 -8.03
CA ILE A 420 6.20 7.23 -7.24
C ILE A 420 6.09 8.70 -6.83
N THR A 421 7.19 9.27 -6.33
CA THR A 421 7.25 10.69 -5.97
C THR A 421 6.86 11.57 -7.15
N GLY A 422 7.36 11.28 -8.35
CA GLY A 422 7.01 12.00 -9.57
C GLY A 422 5.52 11.92 -9.90
N GLN A 423 4.89 10.76 -9.72
CA GLN A 423 3.44 10.59 -9.95
C GLN A 423 2.60 11.40 -8.96
N LEU A 424 3.00 11.42 -7.68
CA LEU A 424 2.34 12.23 -6.66
C LEU A 424 2.42 13.73 -7.01
N TYR A 425 3.62 14.21 -7.31
CA TYR A 425 3.82 15.61 -7.73
C TYR A 425 3.07 15.97 -9.01
N ARG A 426 3.08 15.08 -9.99
CA ARG A 426 2.49 15.34 -11.31
C ARG A 426 1.00 15.63 -11.24
N GLN A 427 0.23 14.80 -10.54
CA GLN A 427 -1.22 15.02 -10.43
C GLN A 427 -1.54 16.32 -9.70
N PHE A 428 -0.84 16.61 -8.61
CA PHE A 428 -1.00 17.84 -7.84
C PHE A 428 -0.62 19.08 -8.66
N THR A 429 0.60 19.09 -9.23
CA THR A 429 1.14 20.28 -9.92
C THR A 429 0.41 20.61 -11.20
N ILE A 430 0.00 19.60 -11.98
CA ILE A 430 -0.78 19.83 -13.21
C ILE A 430 -2.17 20.36 -12.86
N THR A 431 -2.82 19.83 -11.82
CA THR A 431 -4.13 20.34 -11.38
C THR A 431 -4.06 21.81 -11.01
N ILE A 432 -3.05 22.25 -10.27
CA ILE A 432 -2.86 23.66 -9.91
C ILE A 432 -2.51 24.50 -11.14
N ALA A 433 -1.58 24.05 -11.98
CA ALA A 433 -1.17 24.79 -13.18
C ALA A 433 -2.36 25.05 -14.12
N VAL A 434 -3.20 24.04 -14.34
CA VAL A 434 -4.43 24.20 -15.15
C VAL A 434 -5.41 25.17 -14.48
N SER A 435 -5.61 25.05 -13.17
CA SER A 435 -6.49 25.97 -12.42
C SER A 435 -6.04 27.42 -12.54
N VAL A 436 -4.72 27.67 -12.45
CA VAL A 436 -4.12 29.00 -12.59
C VAL A 436 -4.29 29.55 -14.01
N LEU A 437 -4.05 28.71 -15.03
CA LEU A 437 -4.25 29.12 -16.43
C LEU A 437 -5.72 29.50 -16.70
N LEU A 438 -6.65 28.69 -16.22
CA LEU A 438 -8.08 28.98 -16.34
C LEU A 438 -8.47 30.26 -15.58
N SER A 439 -7.91 30.48 -14.37
CA SER A 439 -8.08 31.71 -13.61
C SER A 439 -7.66 32.92 -14.42
N THR A 440 -6.51 32.85 -15.06
CA THR A 440 -6.01 33.95 -15.90
C THR A 440 -6.94 34.23 -17.07
N VAL A 441 -7.45 33.19 -17.75
CA VAL A 441 -8.43 33.34 -18.82
C VAL A 441 -9.70 34.02 -18.31
N VAL A 442 -10.20 33.59 -17.14
CA VAL A 442 -11.38 34.21 -16.50
C VAL A 442 -11.10 35.67 -16.10
N ALA A 443 -9.93 35.95 -15.53
CA ALA A 443 -9.52 37.31 -15.12
C ALA A 443 -9.35 38.26 -16.32
N LEU A 444 -8.95 37.72 -17.48
CA LEU A 444 -8.78 38.51 -18.69
C LEU A 444 -10.06 38.69 -19.52
N THR A 445 -11.07 37.86 -19.31
CA THR A 445 -12.31 37.85 -20.10
C THR A 445 -13.55 38.18 -19.26
N LEU A 446 -13.92 37.26 -18.36
CA LEU A 446 -15.15 37.37 -17.58
C LEU A 446 -15.08 38.52 -16.57
N SER A 447 -13.99 38.60 -15.78
CA SER A 447 -13.87 39.61 -14.71
C SER A 447 -13.97 41.03 -15.23
N PRO A 448 -13.30 41.44 -16.32
CA PRO A 448 -13.45 42.78 -16.92
C PRO A 448 -14.88 43.05 -17.42
N VAL A 449 -15.50 42.07 -18.06
CA VAL A 449 -16.90 42.20 -18.51
C VAL A 449 -17.84 42.44 -17.35
N MET A 450 -17.71 41.63 -16.29
CA MET A 450 -18.49 41.83 -15.07
C MET A 450 -18.19 43.16 -14.39
N CYS A 451 -16.95 43.63 -14.34
CA CYS A 451 -16.59 44.95 -13.84
C CYS A 451 -17.34 46.06 -14.59
N SER A 452 -17.33 46.02 -15.91
CA SER A 452 -18.02 47.03 -16.76
C SER A 452 -19.53 47.04 -16.60
N LEU A 453 -20.16 45.90 -16.32
CA LEU A 453 -21.63 45.75 -16.22
C LEU A 453 -22.17 45.92 -14.79
N ILE A 454 -21.47 45.45 -13.78
CA ILE A 454 -22.01 45.32 -12.40
C ILE A 454 -21.53 46.47 -11.50
N LEU A 455 -20.29 46.97 -11.67
CA LEU A 455 -19.78 48.04 -10.84
C LEU A 455 -20.56 49.35 -11.07
N LYS A 456 -20.70 50.10 -9.99
CA LYS A 456 -21.31 51.43 -10.04
C LYS A 456 -20.41 52.45 -9.38
N PRO A 457 -20.35 53.70 -9.83
CA PRO A 457 -19.62 54.77 -9.15
C PRO A 457 -20.13 54.90 -7.70
N ASP A 458 -19.18 55.13 -6.80
CA ASP A 458 -19.53 55.27 -5.37
C ASP A 458 -20.48 56.47 -5.20
N SER A 459 -21.64 56.22 -4.60
CA SER A 459 -22.68 57.21 -4.43
C SER A 459 -22.46 58.14 -3.24
N GLY A 460 -21.23 58.19 -2.67
CA GLY A 460 -20.86 59.09 -1.55
C GLY A 460 -21.57 58.79 -0.22
N LYS A 461 -22.21 57.60 -0.10
CA LYS A 461 -22.88 57.21 1.14
C LYS A 461 -21.83 56.95 2.25
N LYS A 462 -22.10 57.43 3.48
CA LYS A 462 -21.21 57.16 4.61
C LYS A 462 -21.04 55.67 4.81
N LYS A 463 -19.81 55.20 4.72
CA LYS A 463 -19.46 53.80 4.98
C LYS A 463 -19.80 53.40 6.43
N ASN A 464 -20.20 52.16 6.64
CA ASN A 464 -20.52 51.60 7.95
C ASN A 464 -19.32 51.79 8.93
N ILE A 465 -19.59 51.87 10.22
CA ILE A 465 -18.57 52.05 11.28
C ILE A 465 -17.45 50.99 11.18
N VAL A 466 -17.82 49.74 10.88
CA VAL A 466 -16.85 48.63 10.70
C VAL A 466 -15.90 48.94 9.57
N PHE A 467 -16.41 49.27 8.41
CA PHE A 467 -15.59 49.57 7.23
C PHE A 467 -14.73 50.81 7.41
N ARG A 468 -15.22 51.79 8.14
CA ARG A 468 -14.44 52.98 8.50
C ARG A 468 -13.25 52.64 9.40
N LYS A 469 -13.43 51.80 10.44
CA LYS A 469 -12.33 51.34 11.30
C LYS A 469 -11.31 50.49 10.52
N ILE A 470 -11.75 49.63 9.60
CA ILE A 470 -10.87 48.82 8.74
C ILE A 470 -10.02 49.76 7.87
N ASN A 471 -10.64 50.75 7.23
CA ASN A 471 -9.92 51.73 6.41
C ASN A 471 -8.93 52.58 7.21
N GLU A 472 -9.30 53.03 8.40
CA GLU A 472 -8.39 53.76 9.33
C GLU A 472 -7.18 52.90 9.70
N TRP A 473 -7.40 51.63 10.05
CA TRP A 473 -6.33 50.67 10.34
C TRP A 473 -5.42 50.42 9.12
N LEU A 474 -6.00 50.25 7.93
CA LEU A 474 -5.24 50.08 6.70
C LEU A 474 -4.39 51.30 6.36
N ASN A 475 -4.93 52.49 6.52
CA ASN A 475 -4.19 53.76 6.32
C ASN A 475 -3.03 53.92 7.28
N ILE A 476 -3.26 53.65 8.59
CA ILE A 476 -2.21 53.72 9.62
C ILE A 476 -1.12 52.69 9.29
N SER A 477 -1.51 51.45 8.90
CA SER A 477 -0.57 50.40 8.54
C SER A 477 0.23 50.75 7.27
N ASN A 478 -0.40 51.32 6.26
CA ASN A 478 0.27 51.78 5.04
C ASN A 478 1.30 52.89 5.34
N HIS A 479 0.95 53.91 6.16
CA HIS A 479 1.90 54.91 6.56
C HIS A 479 3.10 54.36 7.32
N LYS A 480 2.87 53.44 8.28
CA LYS A 480 3.96 52.77 8.98
C LYS A 480 4.84 51.94 8.02
N TYR A 481 4.22 51.19 7.08
CA TYR A 481 4.91 50.43 6.10
C TYR A 481 5.83 51.25 5.20
N ILE A 482 5.33 52.37 4.69
CA ILE A 482 6.13 53.30 3.88
C ILE A 482 7.31 53.86 4.69
N GLY A 483 7.06 54.23 5.96
CA GLY A 483 8.10 54.69 6.89
C GLY A 483 9.19 53.64 7.14
N VAL A 484 8.82 52.35 7.22
CA VAL A 484 9.79 51.24 7.35
C VAL A 484 10.58 51.09 6.04
N ILE A 485 9.91 50.98 4.89
CA ILE A 485 10.57 50.84 3.57
C ILE A 485 11.56 51.99 3.33
N SER A 486 11.14 53.23 3.51
CA SER A 486 12.00 54.40 3.29
C SER A 486 13.25 54.36 4.18
N ARG A 487 13.14 53.81 5.42
CA ARG A 487 14.27 53.64 6.32
C ARG A 487 15.18 52.48 5.93
N VAL A 488 14.60 51.37 5.46
CA VAL A 488 15.32 50.14 5.07
C VAL A 488 16.14 50.40 3.81
N ILE A 489 15.57 51.09 2.81
CA ILE A 489 16.28 51.45 1.55
C ILE A 489 17.50 52.31 1.83
N LYS A 490 17.48 53.16 2.88
CA LYS A 490 18.65 54.00 3.28
C LYS A 490 19.80 53.18 3.86
N HIS A 491 19.57 51.95 4.28
CA HIS A 491 20.57 51.10 4.96
C HIS A 491 20.73 49.73 4.30
N PRO A 492 21.12 49.64 3.00
CA PRO A 492 21.14 48.35 2.26
C PRO A 492 22.05 47.30 2.89
N ARG A 493 23.19 47.73 3.52
CA ARG A 493 24.10 46.76 4.22
C ARG A 493 23.46 46.05 5.38
N ARG A 494 22.61 46.72 6.14
CA ARG A 494 21.87 46.10 7.28
C ARG A 494 20.81 45.12 6.75
N LEU A 495 20.15 45.48 5.65
CA LEU A 495 19.19 44.61 5.00
C LEU A 495 19.85 43.33 4.49
N MET A 496 20.99 43.46 3.81
CA MET A 496 21.73 42.28 3.31
C MET A 496 22.26 41.38 4.44
N SER A 497 22.69 41.99 5.59
CA SER A 497 23.07 41.18 6.73
C SER A 497 21.88 40.48 7.40
N ALA A 498 20.72 41.13 7.48
CA ALA A 498 19.48 40.49 7.94
C ALA A 498 19.04 39.36 6.98
N PHE A 499 19.16 39.57 5.70
CA PHE A 499 18.92 38.53 4.70
C PHE A 499 19.88 37.33 4.85
N GLY A 500 21.17 37.60 5.08
CA GLY A 500 22.15 36.56 5.39
C GLY A 500 21.78 35.75 6.63
N MET A 501 21.26 36.41 7.68
CA MET A 501 20.75 35.72 8.88
C MET A 501 19.52 34.83 8.55
N VAL A 502 18.63 35.26 7.64
CA VAL A 502 17.50 34.45 7.17
C VAL A 502 17.99 33.16 6.52
N LEU A 503 18.99 33.24 5.62
CA LEU A 503 19.55 32.07 4.98
C LEU A 503 20.22 31.10 5.96
N ILE A 504 20.96 31.64 6.92
CA ILE A 504 21.56 30.84 8.03
C ILE A 504 20.48 30.18 8.86
N ALA A 505 19.42 30.90 9.21
CA ALA A 505 18.30 30.37 9.97
C ALA A 505 17.60 29.24 9.23
N ILE A 506 17.32 29.39 7.92
CA ILE A 506 16.78 28.32 7.09
C ILE A 506 17.69 27.08 7.12
N PHE A 507 19.00 27.28 6.91
CA PHE A 507 19.96 26.18 6.93
C PHE A 507 19.97 25.43 8.27
N ILE A 508 19.97 26.16 9.39
CA ILE A 508 19.92 25.55 10.72
C ILE A 508 18.62 24.80 10.94
N ILE A 509 17.46 25.41 10.63
CA ILE A 509 16.15 24.81 10.84
C ILE A 509 15.97 23.59 9.92
N HIS A 510 16.40 23.67 8.67
CA HIS A 510 16.38 22.53 7.73
C HIS A 510 17.16 21.31 8.27
N ARG A 511 18.27 21.57 8.99
CA ARG A 511 19.06 20.49 9.62
C ARG A 511 18.42 19.92 10.89
N LEU A 512 17.59 20.70 11.54
CA LEU A 512 16.91 20.31 12.78
C LEU A 512 15.58 19.58 12.53
N ILE A 513 14.89 19.90 11.43
CA ILE A 513 13.61 19.26 11.09
C ILE A 513 13.86 17.85 10.58
N PRO A 514 13.23 16.84 11.20
CA PRO A 514 13.32 15.47 10.74
C PRO A 514 12.68 15.28 9.37
N THR A 515 13.18 14.34 8.59
CA THR A 515 12.71 14.04 7.24
C THR A 515 11.92 12.75 7.23
N SER A 516 10.79 12.72 6.50
CA SER A 516 9.99 11.52 6.24
C SER A 516 9.51 11.49 4.80
N PHE A 517 8.93 10.36 4.38
CA PHE A 517 8.37 10.24 3.04
C PHE A 517 6.95 10.79 2.99
N LEU A 518 6.05 10.22 3.76
CA LEU A 518 4.66 10.63 3.92
C LEU A 518 4.26 10.49 5.39
N PRO A 519 3.37 11.34 5.91
CA PRO A 519 2.89 11.23 7.27
C PRO A 519 2.03 9.97 7.45
N VAL A 520 2.06 9.38 8.63
CA VAL A 520 1.23 8.23 8.98
C VAL A 520 -0.19 8.69 9.24
N GLU A 521 -1.15 8.16 8.48
CA GLU A 521 -2.57 8.49 8.61
C GLU A 521 -3.34 7.41 9.37
N ASP A 522 -4.41 7.84 10.06
CA ASP A 522 -5.36 6.94 10.70
C ASP A 522 -6.36 6.38 9.69
N GLN A 523 -6.05 5.20 9.16
CA GLN A 523 -6.89 4.49 8.18
C GLN A 523 -8.06 3.71 8.82
N GLY A 524 -8.30 3.85 10.15
CA GLY A 524 -9.40 3.19 10.83
C GLY A 524 -9.12 1.75 11.25
N TYR A 525 -7.91 1.21 11.07
CA TYR A 525 -7.54 -0.12 11.52
C TYR A 525 -6.05 -0.22 11.81
N PHE A 526 -5.67 -1.24 12.57
CA PHE A 526 -4.29 -1.64 12.80
C PHE A 526 -4.18 -3.17 12.90
N LYS A 527 -2.97 -3.67 12.79
CA LYS A 527 -2.69 -5.10 12.87
C LYS A 527 -1.97 -5.44 14.16
N VAL A 528 -2.35 -6.58 14.74
CA VAL A 528 -1.68 -7.18 15.88
C VAL A 528 -1.20 -8.56 15.43
N GLU A 529 0.08 -8.81 15.55
CA GLU A 529 0.67 -10.12 15.30
C GLU A 529 1.10 -10.74 16.63
N LEU A 530 0.59 -11.94 16.87
CA LEU A 530 0.94 -12.78 18.01
C LEU A 530 1.98 -13.80 17.57
N GLU A 531 3.11 -13.81 18.23
CA GLU A 531 4.23 -14.72 17.98
C GLU A 531 4.43 -15.63 19.19
N LEU A 532 4.05 -16.90 19.04
CA LEU A 532 4.32 -17.93 20.03
C LEU A 532 5.72 -18.51 19.84
N PRO A 533 6.24 -19.25 20.84
CA PRO A 533 7.47 -20.00 20.68
C PRO A 533 7.43 -20.92 19.45
N GLU A 534 8.52 -20.95 18.72
CA GLU A 534 8.62 -21.74 17.49
C GLU A 534 8.34 -23.23 17.75
N GLY A 535 7.63 -23.87 16.82
CA GLY A 535 7.13 -25.24 16.97
C GLY A 535 5.81 -25.34 17.74
N SER A 536 5.19 -24.23 18.14
CA SER A 536 3.83 -24.26 18.70
C SER A 536 2.83 -24.78 17.67
N THR A 537 1.88 -25.60 18.13
CA THR A 537 0.78 -26.11 17.31
C THR A 537 -0.25 -25.02 17.03
N LEU A 538 -1.02 -25.19 15.95
CA LEU A 538 -2.10 -24.27 15.61
C LEU A 538 -3.12 -24.13 16.75
N GLU A 539 -3.45 -25.23 17.43
CA GLU A 539 -4.38 -25.23 18.56
C GLU A 539 -3.88 -24.37 19.73
N ARG A 540 -2.58 -24.49 20.09
CA ARG A 540 -1.97 -23.65 21.12
C ARG A 540 -2.03 -22.18 20.73
N THR A 541 -1.76 -21.88 19.47
CA THR A 541 -1.83 -20.51 18.95
C THR A 541 -3.26 -19.99 18.96
N ARG A 542 -4.24 -20.81 18.59
CA ARG A 542 -5.65 -20.48 18.64
C ARG A 542 -6.11 -20.07 20.04
N ILE A 543 -5.76 -20.85 21.07
CA ILE A 543 -6.13 -20.53 22.44
C ILE A 543 -5.65 -19.14 22.87
N VAL A 544 -4.44 -18.75 22.48
CA VAL A 544 -3.91 -17.41 22.77
C VAL A 544 -4.59 -16.35 21.92
N THR A 545 -4.86 -16.67 20.65
CA THR A 545 -5.59 -15.78 19.73
C THR A 545 -6.98 -15.48 20.25
N ASP A 546 -7.75 -16.49 20.65
CA ASP A 546 -9.12 -16.35 21.16
C ASP A 546 -9.15 -15.44 22.40
N ARG A 547 -8.19 -15.57 23.32
CA ARG A 547 -8.05 -14.66 24.47
C ARG A 547 -7.75 -13.22 24.04
N ALA A 548 -6.89 -13.04 23.05
CA ALA A 548 -6.56 -11.71 22.54
C ALA A 548 -7.75 -11.08 21.83
N VAL A 549 -8.53 -11.85 21.05
CA VAL A 549 -9.76 -11.42 20.42
C VAL A 549 -10.77 -10.96 21.47
N GLN A 550 -11.05 -11.78 22.48
CA GLN A 550 -11.98 -11.43 23.57
C GLN A 550 -11.57 -10.16 24.31
N TYR A 551 -10.26 -9.93 24.52
CA TYR A 551 -9.77 -8.69 25.11
C TYR A 551 -10.03 -7.49 24.18
N LEU A 552 -9.76 -7.62 22.88
CA LEU A 552 -9.92 -6.55 21.91
C LEU A 552 -11.37 -6.18 21.69
N GLU A 553 -12.30 -7.13 21.69
CA GLU A 553 -13.75 -6.89 21.58
C GLU A 553 -14.31 -6.05 22.74
N GLN A 554 -13.73 -6.18 23.93
CA GLN A 554 -14.14 -5.39 25.09
C GLN A 554 -13.68 -3.92 25.00
N ASN A 555 -12.80 -3.57 24.04
CA ASN A 555 -12.35 -2.21 23.84
C ASN A 555 -13.47 -1.37 23.19
N PRO A 556 -13.93 -0.27 23.80
CA PRO A 556 -15.05 0.52 23.32
C PRO A 556 -14.83 1.14 21.94
N TYR A 557 -13.59 1.24 21.48
CA TYR A 557 -13.21 1.84 20.19
C TYR A 557 -13.08 0.81 19.06
N VAL A 558 -13.15 -0.49 19.35
CA VAL A 558 -13.06 -1.57 18.37
C VAL A 558 -14.47 -1.89 17.85
N ALA A 559 -14.58 -2.06 16.54
CA ALA A 559 -15.80 -2.49 15.86
C ALA A 559 -15.77 -3.98 15.54
N TYR A 560 -14.65 -4.44 14.95
CA TYR A 560 -14.44 -5.84 14.56
C TYR A 560 -13.00 -6.26 14.82
N VAL A 561 -12.83 -7.54 15.12
CA VAL A 561 -11.53 -8.21 15.19
C VAL A 561 -11.56 -9.40 14.25
N GLN A 562 -10.86 -9.31 13.15
CA GLN A 562 -10.67 -10.41 12.21
C GLN A 562 -9.35 -11.10 12.55
N ASN A 563 -9.35 -12.42 12.66
CA ASN A 563 -8.14 -13.21 12.91
C ASN A 563 -7.84 -14.20 11.80
N VAL A 564 -6.55 -14.39 11.54
CA VAL A 564 -6.01 -15.45 10.70
C VAL A 564 -4.90 -16.13 11.49
N THR A 565 -5.19 -17.31 12.03
CA THR A 565 -4.25 -18.10 12.82
C THR A 565 -3.51 -19.08 11.92
N GLY A 566 -2.21 -19.26 12.13
CA GLY A 566 -1.35 -20.11 11.30
C GLY A 566 -0.71 -19.38 10.11
N SER A 567 -0.82 -18.07 10.04
CA SER A 567 -0.22 -17.24 8.99
C SER A 567 0.22 -15.90 9.52
N SER A 568 1.25 -15.33 8.90
CA SER A 568 1.74 -13.99 9.18
C SER A 568 2.24 -13.33 7.90
N PRO A 569 2.00 -12.03 7.69
CA PRO A 569 2.55 -11.29 6.56
C PRO A 569 4.08 -11.27 6.58
N ARG A 570 4.69 -11.35 7.76
CA ARG A 570 6.14 -11.27 7.93
C ARG A 570 6.87 -12.55 7.56
N VAL A 571 6.30 -13.71 7.86
CA VAL A 571 6.98 -15.00 7.68
C VAL A 571 6.21 -15.99 6.80
N GLY A 572 4.99 -15.66 6.39
CA GLY A 572 4.13 -16.55 5.62
C GLY A 572 3.38 -17.55 6.49
N SER A 573 3.14 -18.77 5.97
CA SER A 573 2.44 -19.83 6.71
C SER A 573 3.32 -20.36 7.84
N ASN A 574 2.88 -20.15 9.09
CA ASN A 574 3.53 -20.64 10.31
C ASN A 574 2.51 -20.80 11.42
N GLN A 575 2.34 -22.02 11.94
CA GLN A 575 1.34 -22.37 12.96
C GLN A 575 1.55 -21.62 14.30
N ALA A 576 2.78 -21.18 14.60
CA ALA A 576 3.10 -20.42 15.81
C ALA A 576 2.76 -18.93 15.71
N ARG A 577 2.08 -18.50 14.64
CA ARG A 577 1.73 -17.11 14.38
C ARG A 577 0.23 -16.91 14.22
N SER A 578 -0.24 -15.76 14.65
CA SER A 578 -1.59 -15.30 14.36
C SER A 578 -1.59 -13.81 14.04
N GLU A 579 -2.29 -13.44 12.99
CA GLU A 579 -2.53 -12.04 12.62
C GLU A 579 -3.96 -11.67 12.98
N LEU A 580 -4.12 -10.57 13.73
CA LEU A 580 -5.41 -9.96 13.99
C LEU A 580 -5.47 -8.61 13.28
N THR A 581 -6.50 -8.41 12.49
CA THR A 581 -6.84 -7.10 11.94
C THR A 581 -7.91 -6.48 12.82
N VAL A 582 -7.54 -5.41 13.53
CA VAL A 582 -8.41 -4.72 14.47
C VAL A 582 -9.01 -3.52 13.77
N ILE A 583 -10.29 -3.59 13.46
CA ILE A 583 -11.05 -2.54 12.78
C ILE A 583 -11.69 -1.65 13.85
N LEU A 584 -11.41 -0.36 13.77
CA LEU A 584 -11.89 0.62 14.73
C LEU A 584 -13.26 1.16 14.34
N LYS A 585 -14.00 1.67 15.32
CA LYS A 585 -15.24 2.40 15.09
C LYS A 585 -14.98 3.68 14.27
N PRO A 586 -16.00 4.25 13.62
CA PRO A 586 -15.88 5.49 12.85
C PRO A 586 -15.22 6.61 13.66
N TRP A 587 -14.48 7.50 12.97
CA TRP A 587 -13.71 8.59 13.59
C TRP A 587 -14.58 9.51 14.46
N GLU A 588 -15.88 9.66 14.11
CA GLU A 588 -16.83 10.46 14.87
C GLU A 588 -17.10 9.92 16.29
N GLU A 589 -17.03 8.60 16.47
CA GLU A 589 -17.25 7.94 17.76
C GLU A 589 -16.00 7.92 18.64
N ARG A 590 -14.82 8.26 18.09
CA ARG A 590 -13.52 8.23 18.80
C ARG A 590 -12.76 9.56 18.77
N LYS A 591 -13.46 10.68 18.68
CA LYS A 591 -12.89 12.06 18.64
C LYS A 591 -11.89 12.37 19.75
N ASN A 592 -11.97 11.68 20.87
CA ASN A 592 -11.14 11.94 22.06
C ASN A 592 -9.87 11.09 22.13
N THR A 593 -9.64 10.20 21.16
CA THR A 593 -8.48 9.31 21.16
C THR A 593 -7.92 9.12 19.74
N THR A 594 -6.63 8.87 19.66
CA THR A 594 -5.93 8.59 18.39
C THR A 594 -5.62 7.11 18.30
N ILE A 595 -5.45 6.61 17.07
CA ILE A 595 -5.05 5.23 16.83
C ILE A 595 -3.78 4.86 17.62
N ASN A 596 -2.80 5.78 17.71
CA ASN A 596 -1.56 5.55 18.44
C ASN A 596 -1.80 5.30 19.93
N LYS A 597 -2.69 6.06 20.58
CA LYS A 597 -3.05 5.86 21.99
C LYS A 597 -3.77 4.53 22.23
N ILE A 598 -4.63 4.14 21.27
CA ILE A 598 -5.30 2.83 21.33
C ILE A 598 -4.26 1.73 21.23
N MET A 599 -3.35 1.83 20.24
CA MET A 599 -2.28 0.86 20.03
C MET A 599 -1.36 0.75 21.24
N GLU A 600 -0.91 1.86 21.82
CA GLU A 600 -0.06 1.86 23.05
C GLU A 600 -0.72 1.10 24.20
N LYS A 601 -2.02 1.33 24.39
CA LYS A 601 -2.76 0.63 25.43
C LYS A 601 -2.86 -0.87 25.13
N VAL A 602 -3.24 -1.22 23.91
CA VAL A 602 -3.36 -2.63 23.47
C VAL A 602 -2.01 -3.34 23.57
N GLU A 603 -0.93 -2.70 23.15
CA GLU A 603 0.43 -3.25 23.23
C GLU A 603 0.82 -3.51 24.69
N LYS A 604 0.57 -2.55 25.58
CA LYS A 604 0.88 -2.68 27.00
C LYS A 604 0.11 -3.85 27.63
N ASP A 605 -1.19 -3.95 27.36
CA ASP A 605 -2.06 -4.93 27.96
C ASP A 605 -1.78 -6.35 27.42
N LEU A 606 -1.53 -6.47 26.12
CA LEU A 606 -1.21 -7.77 25.50
C LEU A 606 0.23 -8.24 25.78
N ARG A 607 1.17 -7.35 26.11
CA ARG A 607 2.51 -7.74 26.56
C ARG A 607 2.52 -8.48 27.92
N GLU A 608 1.43 -8.41 28.66
CA GLU A 608 1.25 -9.20 29.87
C GLU A 608 1.00 -10.69 29.61
N TYR A 609 0.81 -11.10 28.33
CA TYR A 609 0.64 -12.50 27.95
C TYR A 609 2.02 -13.17 27.84
N PRO A 610 2.39 -14.03 28.79
CA PRO A 610 3.74 -14.62 28.83
C PRO A 610 3.98 -15.65 27.73
N GLU A 611 2.90 -16.11 27.07
CA GLU A 611 2.96 -17.18 26.08
C GLU A 611 3.36 -16.68 24.69
N CYS A 612 3.27 -15.37 24.42
CA CYS A 612 3.54 -14.83 23.11
C CYS A 612 4.28 -13.49 23.15
N ARG A 613 4.97 -13.18 22.08
CA ARG A 613 5.41 -11.80 21.75
C ARG A 613 4.34 -11.14 20.90
N VAL A 614 4.13 -9.86 21.14
CA VAL A 614 3.09 -9.09 20.46
C VAL A 614 3.73 -7.95 19.66
N TYR A 615 3.37 -7.85 18.41
CA TYR A 615 3.81 -6.77 17.51
C TYR A 615 2.59 -6.05 16.94
N LEU A 616 2.56 -4.76 17.12
CA LEU A 616 1.53 -3.91 16.53
C LEU A 616 2.11 -3.14 15.34
N SER A 617 1.31 -2.97 14.31
CA SER A 617 1.68 -2.17 13.14
C SER A 617 0.47 -1.46 12.56
N THR A 618 0.69 -0.24 12.09
CA THR A 618 -0.25 0.46 11.22
C THR A 618 -0.08 -0.04 9.78
N PRO A 619 -1.12 0.07 8.95
CA PRO A 619 -0.96 -0.20 7.53
C PRO A 619 0.03 0.79 6.89
N PRO A 620 0.68 0.41 5.77
CA PRO A 620 1.53 1.33 5.03
C PRO A 620 0.70 2.49 4.47
N VAL A 621 1.29 3.69 4.46
CA VAL A 621 0.61 4.91 3.96
C VAL A 621 0.20 4.78 2.50
N ILE A 622 1.05 4.15 1.69
CA ILE A 622 0.71 3.77 0.31
C ILE A 622 0.44 2.27 0.29
N PRO A 623 -0.81 1.86 0.07
CA PRO A 623 -1.14 0.45 0.00
C PRO A 623 -0.27 -0.30 -1.01
N GLY A 624 0.35 -1.40 -0.55
CA GLY A 624 1.21 -2.27 -1.37
C GLY A 624 2.68 -1.89 -1.44
N LEU A 625 3.10 -0.84 -0.78
CA LEU A 625 4.51 -0.52 -0.58
C LEU A 625 4.93 -0.94 0.83
N GLY A 626 5.31 -2.21 0.99
CA GLY A 626 5.72 -2.78 2.26
C GLY A 626 4.58 -3.47 3.01
N THR A 627 4.91 -4.07 4.15
CA THR A 627 3.99 -4.85 4.99
C THR A 627 3.47 -4.06 6.18
N SER A 628 4.14 -2.97 6.55
CA SER A 628 3.79 -2.10 7.69
C SER A 628 4.11 -0.64 7.41
N GLY A 629 3.58 0.26 8.22
CA GLY A 629 3.85 1.70 8.15
C GLY A 629 5.25 2.13 8.63
N GLY A 630 6.13 1.19 8.99
CA GLY A 630 7.50 1.44 9.41
C GLY A 630 8.54 1.21 8.31
N PHE A 631 9.80 1.06 8.71
CA PHE A 631 10.89 0.76 7.79
C PHE A 631 11.10 -0.76 7.60
N GLU A 632 11.59 -1.13 6.41
CA GLU A 632 11.95 -2.50 6.03
C GLU A 632 13.39 -2.53 5.52
N MET A 633 14.31 -3.08 6.35
CA MET A 633 15.73 -3.26 6.03
C MET A 633 16.00 -4.71 5.68
N GLN A 634 16.66 -4.95 4.57
CA GLN A 634 17.11 -6.26 4.10
C GLN A 634 18.57 -6.46 4.47
N LEU A 635 18.86 -7.47 5.30
CA LEU A 635 20.23 -7.92 5.54
C LEU A 635 20.53 -9.09 4.62
N GLU A 636 21.45 -8.95 3.72
CA GLU A 636 21.77 -9.93 2.69
C GLU A 636 23.06 -10.68 2.99
N ALA A 637 23.00 -12.01 2.97
CA ALA A 637 24.20 -12.85 2.98
C ALA A 637 24.85 -12.79 1.60
N ARG A 638 25.97 -12.09 1.46
CA ARG A 638 26.72 -11.90 0.21
C ARG A 638 28.00 -12.74 0.22
N GLY A 639 28.46 -13.14 -0.95
CA GLY A 639 29.70 -13.91 -1.12
C GLY A 639 29.64 -15.27 -0.42
N GLU A 640 30.58 -15.53 0.48
CA GLU A 640 30.67 -16.79 1.25
C GLU A 640 29.90 -16.77 2.59
N ALA A 641 29.06 -15.73 2.83
CA ALA A 641 28.28 -15.64 4.05
C ALA A 641 27.26 -16.78 4.14
N THR A 642 27.29 -17.50 5.23
CA THR A 642 26.37 -18.60 5.53
C THR A 642 25.07 -18.07 6.16
N PHE A 643 24.08 -18.96 6.31
CA PHE A 643 22.84 -18.65 7.04
C PHE A 643 23.15 -18.31 8.51
N GLU A 644 24.11 -18.98 9.14
CA GLU A 644 24.53 -18.70 10.51
C GLU A 644 25.18 -17.32 10.63
N ASN A 645 25.97 -16.89 9.65
CA ASN A 645 26.50 -15.52 9.63
C ASN A 645 25.39 -14.48 9.57
N LEU A 646 24.35 -14.75 8.79
CA LEU A 646 23.17 -13.89 8.68
C LEU A 646 22.40 -13.82 10.01
N VAL A 647 22.24 -14.95 10.71
CA VAL A 647 21.62 -15.00 12.06
C VAL A 647 22.40 -14.12 13.03
N GLN A 648 23.73 -14.33 13.13
CA GLN A 648 24.58 -13.55 14.01
C GLN A 648 24.55 -12.05 13.70
N ALA A 649 24.54 -11.69 12.40
CA ALA A 649 24.43 -10.31 11.97
C ALA A 649 23.08 -9.69 12.35
N ALA A 650 21.97 -10.42 12.15
CA ALA A 650 20.64 -9.96 12.55
C ALA A 650 20.54 -9.76 14.06
N ASP A 651 21.02 -10.70 14.84
CA ASP A 651 21.02 -10.61 16.31
C ASP A 651 21.89 -9.44 16.80
N THR A 652 23.06 -9.26 16.19
CA THR A 652 23.96 -8.12 16.49
C THR A 652 23.26 -6.80 16.19
N LEU A 653 22.68 -6.65 15.00
CA LEU A 653 21.96 -5.44 14.62
C LEU A 653 20.79 -5.17 15.58
N MET A 654 19.99 -6.19 15.87
CA MET A 654 18.85 -6.08 16.79
C MET A 654 19.27 -5.70 18.20
N TYR A 655 20.36 -6.26 18.72
CA TYR A 655 20.90 -5.93 20.04
C TYR A 655 21.28 -4.46 20.17
N TYR A 656 21.94 -3.89 19.17
CA TYR A 656 22.32 -2.47 19.18
C TYR A 656 21.13 -1.56 18.88
N ALA A 657 20.24 -1.98 17.98
CA ALA A 657 19.05 -1.22 17.62
C ALA A 657 18.07 -1.07 18.80
N GLN A 658 17.86 -2.13 19.59
CA GLN A 658 17.00 -2.10 20.78
C GLN A 658 17.46 -1.14 21.88
N LYS A 659 18.74 -0.76 21.87
CA LYS A 659 19.30 0.24 22.82
C LYS A 659 19.02 1.68 22.40
N ARG A 660 18.55 1.88 21.19
CA ARG A 660 18.26 3.19 20.64
C ARG A 660 16.82 3.62 20.98
N LYS A 661 16.69 4.72 21.69
CA LYS A 661 15.38 5.29 22.05
C LYS A 661 14.59 5.83 20.85
N GLU A 662 15.26 6.05 19.74
CA GLU A 662 14.73 6.55 18.49
C GLU A 662 13.96 5.48 17.71
N LEU A 663 14.12 4.20 18.07
CA LEU A 663 13.56 3.05 17.37
C LEU A 663 12.52 2.33 18.24
N THR A 664 11.46 1.86 17.60
CA THR A 664 10.40 1.07 18.24
C THR A 664 9.88 -0.02 17.31
N GLY A 665 9.15 -1.00 17.85
CA GLY A 665 8.54 -2.06 17.05
C GLY A 665 9.52 -2.95 16.29
N LEU A 666 10.78 -3.04 16.77
CA LEU A 666 11.84 -3.80 16.12
C LEU A 666 11.54 -5.29 16.11
N SER A 667 11.61 -5.90 14.95
CA SER A 667 11.44 -7.34 14.77
C SER A 667 12.25 -7.86 13.59
N SER A 668 12.63 -9.13 13.64
CA SER A 668 13.32 -9.83 12.54
C SER A 668 12.41 -10.89 11.94
N SER A 669 12.44 -11.05 10.61
CA SER A 669 11.75 -12.15 9.93
C SER A 669 12.50 -13.48 10.03
N LEU A 670 13.71 -13.47 10.59
CA LEU A 670 14.57 -14.64 10.64
C LEU A 670 14.06 -15.64 11.70
N GLN A 671 13.89 -16.88 11.29
CA GLN A 671 13.50 -18.00 12.13
C GLN A 671 14.58 -19.06 12.00
N SER A 672 15.53 -19.08 12.94
CA SER A 672 16.73 -19.92 12.85
C SER A 672 16.66 -21.21 13.68
N GLU A 673 15.84 -21.24 14.72
CA GLU A 673 15.88 -22.28 15.75
C GLU A 673 14.59 -23.11 15.83
N ILE A 674 13.95 -23.39 14.69
CA ILE A 674 12.77 -24.26 14.70
C ILE A 674 13.21 -25.69 14.93
N PRO A 675 12.63 -26.38 15.91
CA PRO A 675 12.88 -27.81 16.13
C PRO A 675 12.54 -28.61 14.88
N GLN A 676 13.46 -29.42 14.41
CA GLN A 676 13.31 -30.29 13.24
C GLN A 676 13.72 -31.72 13.60
N LEU A 677 13.15 -32.68 12.90
CA LEU A 677 13.58 -34.07 12.98
C LEU A 677 14.41 -34.39 11.75
N TYR A 678 15.71 -34.63 11.94
CA TYR A 678 16.62 -35.05 10.88
C TYR A 678 16.65 -36.56 10.82
N PHE A 679 16.32 -37.11 9.65
CA PHE A 679 16.43 -38.55 9.40
C PHE A 679 17.65 -38.83 8.54
N ASP A 680 18.70 -39.37 9.18
CA ASP A 680 19.94 -39.74 8.50
C ASP A 680 19.80 -41.10 7.85
N VAL A 681 19.71 -41.14 6.52
CA VAL A 681 19.52 -42.37 5.76
C VAL A 681 20.86 -43.03 5.46
N ASP A 682 21.03 -44.25 5.93
CA ASP A 682 22.18 -45.10 5.61
C ASP A 682 22.02 -45.68 4.20
N ARG A 683 22.59 -44.99 3.23
CA ARG A 683 22.44 -45.35 1.80
C ARG A 683 23.02 -46.72 1.47
N ASP A 684 24.05 -47.16 2.18
CA ASP A 684 24.67 -48.45 2.00
C ASP A 684 23.73 -49.56 2.47
N LYS A 685 23.13 -49.40 3.63
CA LYS A 685 22.11 -50.38 4.12
C LYS A 685 20.90 -50.43 3.22
N VAL A 686 20.42 -49.29 2.73
CA VAL A 686 19.29 -49.22 1.79
C VAL A 686 19.61 -50.05 0.55
N LYS A 687 20.80 -49.90 -0.03
CA LYS A 687 21.25 -50.68 -1.21
C LYS A 687 21.45 -52.14 -0.90
N MET A 688 22.09 -52.49 0.24
CA MET A 688 22.30 -53.86 0.66
C MET A 688 21.00 -54.64 0.87
N LEU A 689 19.99 -53.98 1.38
CA LEU A 689 18.68 -54.61 1.61
C LEU A 689 17.78 -54.61 0.36
N GLY A 690 18.29 -54.09 -0.73
CA GLY A 690 17.58 -54.02 -2.03
C GLY A 690 16.34 -53.12 -2.00
N VAL A 691 16.36 -52.07 -1.21
CA VAL A 691 15.30 -51.06 -1.10
C VAL A 691 15.56 -49.94 -2.08
N PRO A 692 14.58 -49.49 -2.87
CA PRO A 692 14.73 -48.25 -3.66
C PRO A 692 14.78 -47.04 -2.72
N LEU A 693 15.82 -46.20 -2.87
CA LEU A 693 15.98 -45.01 -2.04
C LEU A 693 14.79 -44.02 -2.18
N ALA A 694 14.22 -43.97 -3.37
CA ALA A 694 13.02 -43.16 -3.62
C ALA A 694 11.82 -43.60 -2.74
N ASP A 695 11.67 -44.89 -2.47
CA ASP A 695 10.57 -45.43 -1.67
C ASP A 695 10.73 -45.06 -0.21
N VAL A 696 11.98 -44.96 0.28
CA VAL A 696 12.26 -44.47 1.65
C VAL A 696 11.74 -43.05 1.84
N PHE A 697 12.12 -42.13 0.93
CA PHE A 697 11.68 -40.74 1.01
C PHE A 697 10.19 -40.58 0.73
N SER A 698 9.64 -41.31 -0.27
CA SER A 698 8.22 -41.22 -0.58
C SER A 698 7.33 -41.76 0.55
N THR A 699 7.78 -42.79 1.28
CA THR A 699 7.08 -43.34 2.44
C THR A 699 7.07 -42.34 3.60
N MET A 700 8.23 -41.74 3.91
CA MET A 700 8.28 -40.69 4.93
C MET A 700 7.35 -39.53 4.56
N LYS A 701 7.49 -39.01 3.34
CA LYS A 701 6.64 -37.92 2.85
C LYS A 701 5.16 -38.24 2.94
N ALA A 702 4.75 -39.45 2.53
CA ALA A 702 3.35 -39.83 2.53
C ALA A 702 2.76 -39.92 3.92
N TYR A 703 3.50 -40.46 4.90
CA TYR A 703 2.97 -40.62 6.25
C TYR A 703 3.03 -39.34 7.08
N THR A 704 4.09 -38.54 6.99
CA THR A 704 4.27 -37.36 7.81
C THR A 704 3.83 -36.06 7.16
N GLY A 705 3.95 -35.95 5.81
CA GLY A 705 3.76 -34.69 5.09
C GLY A 705 2.52 -34.62 4.19
N SER A 706 1.82 -35.69 3.95
CA SER A 706 0.78 -35.90 2.93
C SER A 706 1.31 -36.00 1.49
N VAL A 707 0.63 -36.77 0.67
CA VAL A 707 0.91 -36.92 -0.77
C VAL A 707 -0.36 -36.73 -1.57
N TYR A 708 -0.32 -35.81 -2.52
CA TYR A 708 -1.33 -35.69 -3.56
C TYR A 708 -1.22 -36.90 -4.51
N VAL A 709 -2.35 -37.56 -4.78
CA VAL A 709 -2.41 -38.77 -5.63
C VAL A 709 -3.03 -38.47 -6.98
N ASN A 710 -4.26 -37.99 -6.98
CA ASN A 710 -5.06 -37.63 -8.13
C ASN A 710 -6.26 -36.74 -7.69
N ASP A 711 -7.20 -36.54 -8.65
CA ASP A 711 -8.37 -35.68 -8.43
C ASP A 711 -9.67 -36.50 -8.41
N PHE A 712 -10.70 -35.91 -7.81
CA PHE A 712 -12.07 -36.38 -7.89
C PHE A 712 -13.03 -35.23 -8.21
N ASN A 713 -14.21 -35.58 -8.74
CA ASN A 713 -15.18 -34.59 -9.17
C ASN A 713 -16.35 -34.54 -8.17
N MET A 714 -16.66 -33.32 -7.66
CA MET A 714 -17.81 -33.09 -6.78
C MET A 714 -18.27 -31.63 -6.92
N PHE A 715 -19.58 -31.37 -6.84
CA PHE A 715 -20.13 -30.01 -6.97
C PHE A 715 -19.68 -29.26 -8.23
N ASN A 716 -19.56 -29.96 -9.36
CA ASN A 716 -19.03 -29.42 -10.64
C ASN A 716 -17.61 -28.83 -10.53
N ARG A 717 -16.84 -29.27 -9.56
CA ARG A 717 -15.46 -28.87 -9.33
C ARG A 717 -14.55 -30.08 -9.21
N ILE A 718 -13.27 -29.81 -9.39
CA ILE A 718 -12.21 -30.79 -9.23
C ILE A 718 -11.58 -30.58 -7.86
N TYR A 719 -11.58 -31.62 -7.05
CA TYR A 719 -10.96 -31.66 -5.73
C TYR A 719 -9.85 -32.69 -5.70
N LYS A 720 -8.89 -32.49 -4.81
CA LYS A 720 -7.70 -33.33 -4.70
C LYS A 720 -7.91 -34.50 -3.76
N VAL A 721 -7.22 -35.60 -4.04
CA VAL A 721 -7.13 -36.80 -3.17
C VAL A 721 -5.74 -36.83 -2.53
N TYR A 722 -5.70 -36.92 -1.19
CA TYR A 722 -4.45 -36.96 -0.43
C TYR A 722 -4.35 -38.27 0.38
N ILE A 723 -3.13 -38.75 0.55
CA ILE A 723 -2.79 -39.82 1.50
C ILE A 723 -1.90 -39.21 2.59
N GLN A 724 -2.22 -39.52 3.85
CA GLN A 724 -1.40 -39.22 5.00
C GLN A 724 -1.61 -40.32 6.05
N ALA A 725 -0.66 -40.53 6.98
CA ALA A 725 -0.93 -41.41 8.13
C ALA A 725 -1.96 -40.76 9.06
N GLU A 726 -2.80 -41.60 9.69
CA GLU A 726 -3.72 -41.16 10.73
C GLU A 726 -2.95 -40.56 11.90
N ALA A 727 -3.55 -39.61 12.64
CA ALA A 727 -2.86 -38.79 13.65
C ALA A 727 -2.04 -39.62 14.67
N PRO A 728 -2.55 -40.74 15.29
CA PRO A 728 -1.79 -41.49 16.26
C PRO A 728 -0.47 -42.09 15.75
N TYR A 729 -0.32 -42.22 14.42
CA TYR A 729 0.88 -42.77 13.81
C TYR A 729 1.96 -41.72 13.49
N ARG A 730 1.73 -40.42 13.75
CA ARG A 730 2.65 -39.30 13.42
C ARG A 730 2.83 -38.30 14.56
N GLU A 731 2.45 -38.61 15.76
CA GLU A 731 2.55 -37.77 16.96
C GLU A 731 3.95 -37.77 17.58
N HIS A 732 4.65 -38.94 17.54
CA HIS A 732 5.94 -39.13 18.17
C HIS A 732 6.98 -39.65 17.19
N LYS A 733 8.25 -39.38 17.45
CA LYS A 733 9.34 -39.85 16.56
C LYS A 733 9.43 -41.38 16.54
N GLU A 734 9.03 -42.07 17.62
CA GLU A 734 9.00 -43.53 17.76
C GLU A 734 8.03 -44.17 16.75
N ASN A 735 7.04 -43.41 16.26
CA ASN A 735 6.09 -43.90 15.26
C ASN A 735 6.74 -44.23 13.91
N ILE A 736 7.94 -43.68 13.63
CA ILE A 736 8.73 -44.04 12.44
C ILE A 736 9.03 -45.56 12.38
N ASN A 737 9.06 -46.25 13.54
CA ASN A 737 9.20 -47.70 13.61
C ASN A 737 8.07 -48.46 12.91
N LEU A 738 6.90 -47.82 12.74
CA LEU A 738 5.72 -48.42 12.11
C LEU A 738 5.69 -48.19 10.60
N PHE A 739 6.67 -47.45 10.07
CA PHE A 739 6.75 -47.14 8.65
C PHE A 739 7.63 -48.17 7.94
N PHE A 740 7.07 -48.85 6.95
CA PHE A 740 7.74 -49.92 6.23
C PHE A 740 7.86 -49.58 4.76
N VAL A 741 8.96 -50.01 4.17
CA VAL A 741 9.21 -50.03 2.72
C VAL A 741 9.43 -51.46 2.25
N LYS A 742 9.20 -51.67 0.96
CA LYS A 742 9.30 -53.01 0.40
C LYS A 742 10.64 -53.18 -0.31
N ALA A 743 11.40 -54.19 0.06
CA ALA A 743 12.61 -54.58 -0.61
C ALA A 743 12.30 -55.28 -1.95
N ALA A 744 13.26 -55.40 -2.86
CA ALA A 744 13.11 -56.05 -4.16
C ALA A 744 12.70 -57.51 -4.08
N ASN A 745 13.06 -58.20 -2.97
CA ASN A 745 12.66 -59.59 -2.71
C ASN A 745 11.24 -59.72 -2.09
N GLY A 746 10.53 -58.59 -1.91
CA GLY A 746 9.20 -58.56 -1.33
C GLY A 746 9.15 -58.46 0.21
N ALA A 747 10.30 -58.42 0.89
CA ALA A 747 10.37 -58.29 2.35
C ALA A 747 10.01 -56.84 2.80
N MET A 748 9.27 -56.74 3.90
CA MET A 748 8.92 -55.48 4.54
C MET A 748 10.06 -55.06 5.47
N VAL A 749 10.66 -53.90 5.20
CA VAL A 749 11.80 -53.36 5.95
C VAL A 749 11.34 -52.12 6.67
N PRO A 750 11.47 -52.03 8.02
CA PRO A 750 11.11 -50.83 8.77
C PRO A 750 12.14 -49.69 8.47
N LEU A 751 11.67 -48.46 8.38
CA LEU A 751 12.52 -47.30 8.10
C LEU A 751 13.65 -47.12 9.11
N THR A 752 13.44 -47.48 10.34
CA THR A 752 14.46 -47.40 11.41
C THR A 752 15.63 -48.35 11.20
N SER A 753 15.50 -49.37 10.36
CA SER A 753 16.62 -50.21 9.95
C SER A 753 17.48 -49.56 8.88
N LEU A 754 16.94 -48.53 8.20
CA LEU A 754 17.55 -47.85 7.06
C LEU A 754 18.15 -46.51 7.43
N GLY A 755 17.93 -46.01 8.64
CA GLY A 755 18.42 -44.71 9.10
C GLY A 755 18.09 -44.42 10.53
N ASN A 756 18.55 -43.27 11.01
CA ASN A 756 18.35 -42.83 12.39
C ASN A 756 17.71 -41.46 12.45
N ALA A 757 16.72 -41.27 13.30
CA ALA A 757 16.07 -39.98 13.52
C ALA A 757 16.66 -39.25 14.73
N SER A 758 17.10 -38.03 14.54
CA SER A 758 17.63 -37.17 15.62
C SER A 758 17.01 -35.77 15.57
N TYR A 759 16.84 -35.18 16.75
CA TYR A 759 16.38 -33.78 16.81
C TYR A 759 17.51 -32.85 16.42
N THR A 760 17.17 -31.85 15.64
CA THR A 760 18.05 -30.76 15.22
C THR A 760 17.26 -29.44 15.21
N THR A 761 17.89 -28.34 14.96
CA THR A 761 17.23 -27.05 14.69
C THR A 761 17.55 -26.59 13.28
N GLY A 762 16.65 -25.82 12.70
CA GLY A 762 16.83 -25.27 11.37
C GLY A 762 15.90 -24.13 11.06
N PRO A 763 16.03 -23.51 9.87
CA PRO A 763 15.17 -22.39 9.50
C PRO A 763 13.71 -22.82 9.29
N GLY A 764 12.78 -21.99 9.75
CA GLY A 764 11.34 -22.17 9.50
C GLY A 764 10.88 -21.68 8.17
N SER A 765 11.49 -20.59 7.75
CA SER A 765 11.36 -20.01 6.42
C SER A 765 12.69 -19.43 5.96
N ILE A 766 12.90 -19.41 4.66
CA ILE A 766 14.06 -18.76 4.04
C ILE A 766 13.52 -17.68 3.13
N LYS A 767 13.85 -16.44 3.47
CA LYS A 767 13.60 -15.28 2.63
C LYS A 767 14.79 -14.98 1.77
N ARG A 768 14.53 -14.49 0.56
CA ARG A 768 15.56 -14.04 -0.36
C ARG A 768 15.16 -12.71 -0.97
N PHE A 769 16.14 -11.84 -1.13
CA PHE A 769 16.01 -10.54 -1.78
C PHE A 769 17.04 -10.47 -2.90
N ASN A 770 16.60 -10.20 -4.12
CA ASN A 770 17.49 -10.17 -5.31
C ASN A 770 18.43 -11.38 -5.40
N MET A 771 17.91 -12.59 -5.13
CA MET A 771 18.63 -13.87 -5.10
C MET A 771 19.54 -14.11 -3.89
N PHE A 772 19.77 -13.13 -3.00
CA PHE A 772 20.53 -13.34 -1.78
C PHE A 772 19.60 -13.82 -0.64
N THR A 773 20.09 -14.74 0.17
CA THR A 773 19.39 -15.09 1.42
C THR A 773 19.40 -13.88 2.33
N THR A 774 18.21 -13.51 2.85
CA THR A 774 18.05 -12.27 3.58
C THR A 774 17.29 -12.43 4.90
N ALA A 775 17.61 -11.55 5.84
CA ALA A 775 16.81 -11.30 7.03
C ALA A 775 16.15 -9.93 6.89
N VAL A 776 14.82 -9.89 6.94
CA VAL A 776 14.08 -8.62 6.94
C VAL A 776 13.98 -8.11 8.36
N ILE A 777 14.52 -6.93 8.60
CA ILE A 777 14.40 -6.21 9.86
C ILE A 777 13.33 -5.15 9.69
N LEU A 778 12.28 -5.29 10.48
CA LEU A 778 11.17 -4.34 10.53
C LEU A 778 11.27 -3.48 11.79
N GLY A 779 10.84 -2.25 11.69
CA GLY A 779 10.78 -1.34 12.81
C GLY A 779 10.11 -0.03 12.43
N SER A 780 9.93 0.83 13.40
CA SER A 780 9.35 2.16 13.22
C SER A 780 10.15 3.19 14.00
N ALA A 781 10.02 4.46 13.60
CA ALA A 781 10.51 5.56 14.41
C ALA A 781 9.70 5.64 15.72
N ALA A 782 10.38 5.89 16.83
CA ALA A 782 9.73 6.18 18.10
C ALA A 782 9.04 7.55 18.05
N GLN A 783 8.11 7.80 18.96
CA GLN A 783 7.40 9.07 19.01
C GLN A 783 8.37 10.26 19.13
N GLY A 784 8.22 11.25 18.24
CA GLY A 784 9.09 12.41 18.13
C GLY A 784 10.33 12.23 17.26
N TYR A 785 10.47 11.08 16.59
CA TYR A 785 11.50 10.83 15.60
C TYR A 785 10.87 10.44 14.24
N SER A 786 11.57 10.75 13.16
CA SER A 786 11.07 10.46 11.80
C SER A 786 11.59 9.13 11.24
N SER A 787 10.91 8.65 10.19
CA SER A 787 11.33 7.45 9.44
C SER A 787 12.75 7.61 8.89
N GLY A 788 13.10 8.76 8.33
CA GLY A 788 14.44 9.04 7.82
C GLY A 788 15.52 8.96 8.87
N GLN A 789 15.27 9.49 10.09
CA GLN A 789 16.21 9.37 11.22
C GLN A 789 16.36 7.91 11.67
N ALA A 790 15.24 7.17 11.76
CA ALA A 790 15.29 5.77 12.12
C ALA A 790 16.12 4.95 11.12
N MET A 791 15.92 5.18 9.82
CA MET A 791 16.68 4.52 8.76
C MET A 791 18.19 4.88 8.81
N GLU A 792 18.53 6.14 9.04
CA GLU A 792 19.92 6.58 9.16
C GLU A 792 20.63 5.94 10.36
N ILE A 793 19.94 5.82 11.50
CA ILE A 793 20.44 5.14 12.69
C ILE A 793 20.67 3.66 12.40
N MET A 794 19.74 2.98 11.73
CA MET A 794 19.89 1.59 11.36
C MET A 794 21.09 1.36 10.42
N GLU A 795 21.29 2.24 9.44
CA GLU A 795 22.49 2.20 8.58
C GLU A 795 23.76 2.47 9.36
N GLN A 796 23.75 3.38 10.32
CA GLN A 796 24.90 3.64 11.17
C GLN A 796 25.27 2.40 11.98
N ILE A 797 24.31 1.77 12.65
CA ILE A 797 24.53 0.54 13.42
C ILE A 797 25.07 -0.56 12.51
N ALA A 798 24.50 -0.72 11.32
CA ALA A 798 24.93 -1.72 10.36
C ALA A 798 26.41 -1.48 9.95
N ARG A 799 26.78 -0.26 9.60
CA ARG A 799 28.17 0.09 9.23
C ARG A 799 29.18 -0.09 10.36
N GLU A 800 28.78 0.14 11.62
CA GLU A 800 29.66 0.06 12.77
C GLU A 800 29.87 -1.38 13.29
N HIS A 801 28.88 -2.27 13.09
CA HIS A 801 28.83 -3.55 13.79
C HIS A 801 28.67 -4.77 12.90
N LEU A 802 28.30 -4.62 11.63
CA LEU A 802 28.15 -5.76 10.72
C LEU A 802 29.40 -6.02 9.91
N PRO A 803 29.71 -7.28 9.59
CA PRO A 803 30.83 -7.62 8.74
C PRO A 803 30.55 -7.28 7.27
N ASP A 804 31.62 -7.07 6.47
CA ASP A 804 31.54 -6.64 5.07
C ASP A 804 30.82 -7.62 4.13
N ASN A 805 30.70 -8.89 4.51
CA ASN A 805 29.98 -9.92 3.75
C ASN A 805 28.47 -9.92 3.99
N ILE A 806 27.98 -8.99 4.82
CA ILE A 806 26.53 -8.75 5.03
C ILE A 806 26.16 -7.43 4.35
N GLY A 807 25.38 -7.54 3.27
CA GLY A 807 24.85 -6.39 2.56
C GLY A 807 23.63 -5.80 3.28
N VAL A 808 23.39 -4.52 3.06
CA VAL A 808 22.22 -3.80 3.58
C VAL A 808 21.52 -3.15 2.40
N GLU A 809 20.24 -3.47 2.25
CA GLU A 809 19.34 -2.86 1.24
C GLU A 809 18.02 -2.45 1.89
N TRP A 810 17.24 -1.66 1.18
CA TRP A 810 15.93 -1.23 1.61
C TRP A 810 14.86 -1.77 0.67
N SER A 811 13.70 -2.14 1.21
CA SER A 811 12.55 -2.55 0.41
C SER A 811 11.30 -1.73 0.75
N GLY A 812 10.23 -1.92 -0.01
CA GLY A 812 8.94 -1.28 0.24
C GLY A 812 8.99 0.25 0.23
N LEU A 813 8.37 0.84 1.25
CA LEU A 813 8.31 2.30 1.42
C LEU A 813 9.69 2.90 1.67
N SER A 814 10.56 2.21 2.42
CA SER A 814 11.92 2.65 2.75
C SER A 814 12.79 2.81 1.52
N TYR A 815 12.65 1.92 0.54
CA TYR A 815 13.31 2.05 -0.75
C TYR A 815 12.88 3.33 -1.48
N GLN A 816 11.58 3.65 -1.46
CA GLN A 816 11.05 4.85 -2.09
C GLN A 816 11.50 6.12 -1.37
N GLU A 817 11.54 6.10 -0.04
CA GLU A 817 12.03 7.22 0.78
C GLU A 817 13.50 7.54 0.48
N LYS A 818 14.36 6.52 0.41
CA LYS A 818 15.78 6.70 0.02
C LYS A 818 15.94 7.25 -1.39
N LYS A 819 15.14 6.75 -2.33
CA LYS A 819 15.15 7.22 -3.73
C LYS A 819 14.66 8.66 -3.84
N ALA A 820 13.62 9.04 -3.08
CA ALA A 820 13.05 10.37 -3.07
C ALA A 820 13.98 11.41 -2.44
N GLY A 821 14.68 11.08 -1.36
CA GLY A 821 15.57 11.99 -0.64
C GLY A 821 16.66 12.59 -1.52
N GLY A 822 17.14 11.88 -2.54
CA GLY A 822 18.11 12.40 -3.52
C GLY A 822 17.53 13.38 -4.55
N GLN A 823 16.21 13.44 -4.73
CA GLN A 823 15.55 14.21 -5.80
C GLN A 823 15.14 15.63 -5.38
N THR A 824 14.92 15.89 -4.09
CA THR A 824 14.40 17.17 -3.59
C THR A 824 15.31 18.34 -3.94
N GLY A 825 16.63 18.19 -3.79
CA GLY A 825 17.60 19.23 -4.17
C GLY A 825 17.58 19.56 -5.66
N LEU A 826 17.43 18.53 -6.51
CA LEU A 826 17.30 18.69 -7.95
C LEU A 826 16.04 19.46 -8.31
N VAL A 827 14.89 19.09 -7.70
CA VAL A 827 13.60 19.75 -7.93
C VAL A 827 13.68 21.24 -7.64
N LEU A 828 14.13 21.60 -6.43
CA LEU A 828 14.25 23.01 -6.05
C LEU A 828 15.19 23.77 -6.98
N THR A 829 16.32 23.17 -7.35
CA THR A 829 17.26 23.79 -8.29
C THR A 829 16.61 24.05 -9.64
N LEU A 830 15.86 23.07 -10.18
CA LEU A 830 15.14 23.25 -11.45
C LEU A 830 14.05 24.34 -11.35
N VAL A 831 13.28 24.34 -10.27
CA VAL A 831 12.26 25.36 -10.03
C VAL A 831 12.88 26.77 -10.03
N PHE A 832 13.94 26.97 -9.24
CA PHE A 832 14.64 28.25 -9.21
C PHE A 832 15.20 28.65 -10.58
N LEU A 833 15.80 27.70 -11.30
CA LEU A 833 16.35 27.94 -12.63
C LEU A 833 15.26 28.35 -13.64
N PHE A 834 14.14 27.61 -13.69
CA PHE A 834 13.04 27.90 -14.62
C PHE A 834 12.36 29.23 -14.30
N VAL A 835 12.12 29.53 -13.02
CA VAL A 835 11.59 30.82 -12.58
C VAL A 835 12.53 31.95 -12.99
N PHE A 836 13.83 31.81 -12.76
CA PHE A 836 14.84 32.80 -13.14
C PHE A 836 14.86 33.03 -14.65
N LEU A 837 14.93 31.95 -15.44
CA LEU A 837 14.98 32.06 -16.92
C LEU A 837 13.70 32.67 -17.46
N PHE A 838 12.55 32.31 -16.93
CA PHE A 838 11.27 32.87 -17.36
C PHE A 838 11.17 34.36 -17.05
N LEU A 839 11.53 34.77 -15.84
CA LEU A 839 11.57 36.16 -15.44
C LEU A 839 12.61 36.96 -16.27
N ALA A 840 13.76 36.37 -16.58
CA ALA A 840 14.79 36.98 -17.40
C ALA A 840 14.28 37.22 -18.82
N ALA A 841 13.56 36.27 -19.40
CA ALA A 841 12.92 36.41 -20.70
C ALA A 841 11.82 37.49 -20.70
N GLN A 842 11.00 37.54 -19.63
CA GLN A 842 9.92 38.51 -19.51
C GLN A 842 10.40 39.93 -19.33
N TYR A 843 11.39 40.15 -18.47
CA TYR A 843 11.93 41.49 -18.19
C TYR A 843 13.02 41.93 -19.16
N GLU A 844 13.45 41.05 -20.07
CA GLU A 844 14.60 41.30 -20.97
C GLU A 844 15.85 41.74 -20.17
N SER A 845 16.03 41.17 -18.96
CA SER A 845 17.05 41.59 -18.01
C SER A 845 17.52 40.43 -17.16
N TRP A 846 18.83 40.33 -16.91
CA TRP A 846 19.41 39.33 -16.02
C TRP A 846 19.42 39.77 -14.54
N THR A 847 19.23 41.05 -14.25
CA THR A 847 19.31 41.61 -12.91
C THR A 847 17.96 41.73 -12.21
N VAL A 848 16.91 42.05 -12.95
CA VAL A 848 15.55 42.22 -12.37
C VAL A 848 15.01 40.90 -11.77
N PRO A 849 15.18 39.72 -12.35
CA PRO A 849 14.77 38.46 -11.73
C PRO A 849 15.37 38.20 -10.36
N ILE A 850 16.60 38.65 -10.12
CA ILE A 850 17.27 38.48 -8.83
C ILE A 850 16.50 39.19 -7.72
N ALA A 851 15.93 40.35 -7.98
CA ALA A 851 15.12 41.10 -7.02
C ALA A 851 13.86 40.32 -6.59
N VAL A 852 13.24 39.60 -7.54
CA VAL A 852 12.10 38.72 -7.24
C VAL A 852 12.54 37.51 -6.44
N LEU A 853 13.61 36.86 -6.86
CA LEU A 853 14.11 35.64 -6.21
C LEU A 853 14.58 35.87 -4.76
N LEU A 854 15.11 37.05 -4.46
CA LEU A 854 15.51 37.41 -3.10
C LEU A 854 14.33 37.49 -2.08
N SER A 855 13.09 37.54 -2.55
CA SER A 855 11.91 37.49 -1.68
C SER A 855 11.59 36.07 -1.18
N LEU A 856 11.99 35.04 -1.94
CA LEU A 856 11.61 33.63 -1.70
C LEU A 856 12.14 33.03 -0.41
N PRO A 857 13.39 33.26 0.01
CA PRO A 857 13.92 32.74 1.28
C PRO A 857 13.14 33.18 2.51
N VAL A 858 12.56 34.39 2.50
CA VAL A 858 11.77 34.88 3.65
C VAL A 858 10.48 34.07 3.79
N ALA A 859 9.84 33.76 2.66
CA ALA A 859 8.66 32.88 2.64
C ALA A 859 9.00 31.46 3.07
N ALA A 860 10.12 30.91 2.58
CA ALA A 860 10.62 29.61 2.99
C ALA A 860 10.93 29.55 4.49
N LEU A 861 11.53 30.58 5.06
CA LEU A 861 11.77 30.67 6.50
C LEU A 861 10.45 30.55 7.29
N GLY A 862 9.38 31.22 6.82
CA GLY A 862 8.06 31.13 7.43
C GLY A 862 7.52 29.70 7.44
N ALA A 863 7.65 28.99 6.31
CA ALA A 863 7.24 27.59 6.21
C ALA A 863 8.04 26.67 7.14
N TYR A 864 9.36 26.79 7.15
CA TYR A 864 10.23 26.02 8.05
C TYR A 864 9.95 26.31 9.54
N LEU A 865 9.71 27.56 9.90
CA LEU A 865 9.33 27.94 11.27
C LEU A 865 7.97 27.35 11.64
N GLY A 866 6.98 27.39 10.73
CA GLY A 866 5.66 26.80 10.95
C GLY A 866 5.74 25.31 11.25
N VAL A 867 6.45 24.56 10.39
CA VAL A 867 6.68 23.12 10.58
C VAL A 867 7.41 22.82 11.90
N ALA A 868 8.47 23.59 12.22
CA ALA A 868 9.23 23.42 13.44
C ALA A 868 8.40 23.69 14.71
N VAL A 869 7.55 24.74 14.69
CA VAL A 869 6.69 25.10 15.83
C VAL A 869 5.57 24.07 16.03
N CYS A 870 5.01 23.56 14.95
CA CYS A 870 3.97 22.51 14.99
C CYS A 870 4.53 21.11 15.28
N GLY A 871 5.86 20.91 15.27
CA GLY A 871 6.49 19.60 15.46
C GLY A 871 6.23 18.63 14.29
N LEU A 872 6.03 19.16 13.09
CA LEU A 872 5.81 18.39 11.86
C LEU A 872 7.15 18.03 11.20
N GLU A 873 7.10 17.13 10.25
CA GLU A 873 8.25 16.60 9.54
C GLU A 873 8.39 17.24 8.14
N ASN A 874 9.59 17.15 7.56
CA ASN A 874 9.85 17.52 6.18
C ASN A 874 9.52 16.33 5.28
N ASP A 875 8.27 16.22 4.89
CA ASP A 875 7.71 15.19 4.03
C ASP A 875 7.44 15.71 2.60
N ILE A 876 6.85 14.86 1.76
CA ILE A 876 6.48 15.24 0.39
C ILE A 876 5.46 16.39 0.39
N TYR A 877 4.49 16.41 1.29
CA TYR A 877 3.48 17.48 1.35
C TYR A 877 4.10 18.83 1.69
N PHE A 878 5.03 18.87 2.65
CA PHE A 878 5.79 20.07 2.96
C PHE A 878 6.62 20.55 1.74
N GLN A 879 7.28 19.63 1.03
CA GLN A 879 8.06 19.95 -0.15
C GLN A 879 7.19 20.51 -1.28
N ILE A 880 5.99 19.94 -1.50
CA ILE A 880 4.97 20.45 -2.41
C ILE A 880 4.55 21.87 -2.00
N GLY A 881 4.30 22.06 -0.71
CA GLY A 881 3.97 23.37 -0.14
C GLY A 881 5.06 24.40 -0.36
N LEU A 882 6.35 24.04 -0.21
CA LEU A 882 7.48 24.93 -0.51
C LEU A 882 7.53 25.32 -1.99
N VAL A 883 7.35 24.38 -2.91
CA VAL A 883 7.32 24.66 -4.36
C VAL A 883 6.18 25.64 -4.69
N MET A 884 4.99 25.41 -4.13
CA MET A 884 3.85 26.30 -4.30
C MET A 884 4.13 27.70 -3.73
N LEU A 885 4.75 27.76 -2.54
CA LEU A 885 5.07 29.01 -1.87
C LEU A 885 6.07 29.86 -2.66
N VAL A 886 7.00 29.23 -3.40
CA VAL A 886 7.89 29.91 -4.35
C VAL A 886 7.07 30.68 -5.38
N GLY A 887 6.07 30.05 -5.99
CA GLY A 887 5.20 30.68 -6.97
C GLY A 887 4.36 31.85 -6.39
N LEU A 888 3.77 31.64 -5.20
CA LEU A 888 2.94 32.64 -4.54
C LEU A 888 3.75 33.87 -4.09
N ALA A 889 4.92 33.64 -3.48
CA ALA A 889 5.79 34.72 -3.03
C ALA A 889 6.35 35.50 -4.22
N ALA A 890 6.74 34.82 -5.29
CA ALA A 890 7.19 35.43 -6.54
C ALA A 890 6.11 36.37 -7.12
N LYS A 891 4.83 35.98 -7.10
CA LYS A 891 3.72 36.77 -7.64
C LYS A 891 3.65 38.16 -7.03
N ASN A 892 3.71 38.24 -5.70
CA ASN A 892 3.69 39.54 -5.01
C ASN A 892 4.91 40.40 -5.32
N ALA A 893 6.09 39.79 -5.38
CA ALA A 893 7.32 40.46 -5.74
C ALA A 893 7.31 40.96 -7.22
N ILE A 894 6.83 40.14 -8.16
CA ILE A 894 6.69 40.47 -9.57
C ILE A 894 5.82 41.73 -9.74
N LEU A 895 4.66 41.76 -9.09
CA LEU A 895 3.74 42.89 -9.21
C LEU A 895 4.35 44.20 -8.69
N ILE A 896 5.11 44.19 -7.59
CA ILE A 896 5.81 45.38 -7.08
C ILE A 896 6.90 45.81 -8.09
N VAL A 897 7.71 44.87 -8.54
CA VAL A 897 8.82 45.12 -9.47
C VAL A 897 8.31 45.67 -10.82
N GLU A 898 7.22 45.12 -11.35
CA GLU A 898 6.59 45.57 -12.59
C GLU A 898 6.13 47.02 -12.47
N PHE A 899 5.38 47.39 -11.43
CA PHE A 899 4.94 48.76 -11.22
C PHE A 899 6.11 49.71 -10.99
N ALA A 900 7.17 49.30 -10.32
CA ALA A 900 8.37 50.09 -10.15
C ALA A 900 9.10 50.33 -11.48
N LYS A 901 9.24 49.26 -12.30
CA LYS A 901 9.90 49.31 -13.60
C LYS A 901 9.18 50.26 -14.54
N VAL A 902 7.85 50.14 -14.66
CA VAL A 902 7.04 51.02 -15.50
C VAL A 902 7.24 52.51 -15.13
N GLN A 903 7.36 52.82 -13.83
CA GLN A 903 7.61 54.21 -13.40
C GLN A 903 9.03 54.68 -13.73
N VAL A 904 10.02 53.79 -13.59
CA VAL A 904 11.42 54.10 -13.94
C VAL A 904 11.56 54.30 -15.46
N ASP A 905 10.92 53.45 -16.27
CA ASP A 905 10.93 53.54 -17.73
C ASP A 905 10.24 54.85 -18.21
N ASN A 906 9.30 55.38 -17.42
CA ASN A 906 8.68 56.70 -17.66
C ASN A 906 9.50 57.89 -17.12
N GLY A 907 10.75 57.67 -16.68
CA GLY A 907 11.68 58.70 -16.26
C GLY A 907 11.64 59.03 -14.76
N GLY A 908 11.00 58.20 -13.92
CA GLY A 908 10.99 58.36 -12.44
C GLY A 908 12.31 57.93 -11.77
N ASP A 909 12.62 58.53 -10.61
CA ASP A 909 13.74 58.12 -9.81
C ASP A 909 13.53 56.71 -9.26
N LEU A 910 14.56 55.86 -9.31
CA LEU A 910 14.52 54.46 -8.91
C LEU A 910 13.99 54.26 -7.48
N VAL A 911 14.48 55.04 -6.53
CA VAL A 911 14.11 54.90 -5.10
C VAL A 911 12.66 55.36 -4.90
N GLN A 912 12.26 56.48 -5.49
CA GLN A 912 10.89 56.97 -5.37
C GLN A 912 9.88 56.07 -6.07
N SER A 913 10.23 55.52 -7.23
CA SER A 913 9.41 54.55 -7.96
C SER A 913 9.20 53.26 -7.18
N ALA A 914 10.25 52.77 -6.50
CA ALA A 914 10.14 51.58 -5.65
C ALA A 914 9.23 51.83 -4.44
N ILE A 915 9.34 52.95 -3.76
CA ILE A 915 8.49 53.35 -2.61
C ILE A 915 7.03 53.47 -3.08
N HIS A 916 6.80 54.14 -4.23
CA HIS A 916 5.47 54.38 -4.74
C HIS A 916 4.79 53.08 -5.22
N ALA A 917 5.54 52.21 -5.86
CA ALA A 917 5.05 50.87 -6.22
C ALA A 917 4.66 50.03 -4.99
N ALA A 918 5.50 50.04 -3.96
CA ALA A 918 5.22 49.36 -2.69
C ALA A 918 3.98 49.96 -1.99
N GLN A 919 3.79 51.29 -2.06
CA GLN A 919 2.61 51.92 -1.50
C GLN A 919 1.32 51.56 -2.23
N LEU A 920 1.32 51.58 -3.54
CA LEU A 920 0.16 51.19 -4.35
C LEU A 920 -0.25 49.75 -4.17
N ARG A 921 0.73 48.84 -3.97
CA ARG A 921 0.50 47.43 -3.86
C ARG A 921 0.29 46.92 -2.42
N PHE A 922 0.42 47.78 -1.40
CA PHE A 922 0.28 47.33 -0.02
C PHE A 922 -1.09 46.74 0.28
N ARG A 923 -2.17 47.47 -0.09
CA ARG A 923 -3.55 47.03 0.16
C ARG A 923 -3.88 45.73 -0.62
N PRO A 924 -3.65 45.62 -1.94
CA PRO A 924 -3.85 44.38 -2.69
C PRO A 924 -3.13 43.19 -2.10
N ILE A 925 -1.84 43.30 -1.79
CA ILE A 925 -1.03 42.22 -1.23
C ILE A 925 -1.56 41.75 0.12
N LEU A 926 -1.95 42.69 0.98
CA LEU A 926 -2.53 42.37 2.28
C LEU A 926 -3.87 41.63 2.13
N MET A 927 -4.71 42.05 1.18
CA MET A 927 -6.00 41.40 0.89
C MET A 927 -5.83 39.98 0.39
N THR A 928 -4.98 39.76 -0.58
CA THR A 928 -4.75 38.45 -1.21
C THR A 928 -4.05 37.50 -0.24
N SER A 929 -3.08 38.01 0.54
CA SER A 929 -2.42 37.21 1.58
C SER A 929 -3.39 36.78 2.68
N LEU A 930 -4.27 37.67 3.14
CA LEU A 930 -5.29 37.32 4.14
C LEU A 930 -6.33 36.35 3.55
N ALA A 931 -6.75 36.55 2.31
CA ALA A 931 -7.68 35.63 1.62
C ALA A 931 -7.07 34.21 1.53
N PHE A 932 -5.80 34.14 1.17
CA PHE A 932 -5.09 32.86 1.09
C PHE A 932 -4.94 32.22 2.49
N VAL A 933 -4.42 32.94 3.48
CA VAL A 933 -4.20 32.42 4.85
C VAL A 933 -5.50 31.94 5.47
N LEU A 934 -6.57 32.74 5.39
CA LEU A 934 -7.87 32.37 5.96
C LEU A 934 -8.59 31.31 5.12
N GLY A 935 -8.37 31.26 3.82
CA GLY A 935 -8.83 30.19 2.94
C GLY A 935 -8.19 28.83 3.24
N MET A 936 -6.95 28.85 3.74
CA MET A 936 -6.24 27.62 4.15
C MET A 936 -6.53 27.22 5.61
N LEU A 937 -7.12 28.08 6.41
CA LEU A 937 -7.36 27.83 7.83
C LEU A 937 -8.22 26.58 8.11
N PRO A 938 -9.31 26.30 7.36
CA PRO A 938 -10.08 25.07 7.55
C PRO A 938 -9.23 23.81 7.38
N MET A 939 -8.32 23.80 6.42
CA MET A 939 -7.42 22.71 6.17
C MET A 939 -6.39 22.49 7.29
N VAL A 940 -5.87 23.58 7.87
CA VAL A 940 -4.95 23.53 9.03
C VAL A 940 -5.65 23.02 10.28
N LEU A 941 -6.95 23.27 10.42
CA LEU A 941 -7.78 22.86 11.54
C LEU A 941 -8.54 21.56 11.31
N ALA A 942 -8.42 20.96 10.12
CA ALA A 942 -9.06 19.71 9.79
C ALA A 942 -8.63 18.61 10.76
N SER A 943 -9.54 17.74 11.11
CA SER A 943 -9.31 16.59 11.98
C SER A 943 -10.10 15.40 11.45
N GLY A 944 -9.50 14.22 11.41
CA GLY A 944 -10.12 13.02 10.86
C GLY A 944 -9.30 12.38 9.74
N PRO A 945 -9.89 11.48 8.95
CA PRO A 945 -9.18 10.81 7.86
C PRO A 945 -8.73 11.83 6.79
N GLY A 946 -7.48 11.71 6.34
CA GLY A 946 -6.89 12.61 5.35
C GLY A 946 -6.50 14.00 5.88
N SER A 947 -6.43 14.20 7.20
CA SER A 947 -6.04 15.48 7.83
C SER A 947 -4.54 15.56 8.18
N ALA A 948 -3.76 14.51 7.97
CA ALA A 948 -2.35 14.45 8.33
C ALA A 948 -1.44 15.34 7.46
#